data_df3eb232070b5b75c1aaeb29c8c93640
#
_entry.id   df3eb232070b5b75c1aaeb29c8c93640
#
_cell.length_a   1.000
_cell.length_b   1.000
_cell.length_c   1.000
_cell.angle_alpha   90.00
_cell.angle_beta   90.00
_cell.angle_gamma   90.00
#
_symmetry.space_group_name_H-M   'P 1'
#
loop_
_entity.id
_entity.type
_entity.pdbx_description
1 polymer ?
#
loop_
_entity_poly.entity_id
_entity_poly.type
_entity_poly.pdbx_seq_one_letter_code
_entity_poly.pdbx_strand_id
1 'polypeptide(L)'
;MLNDTRILDLTDEPLALGARMLADIGADVVRVEDARGDQLRMREPAIAGEAPRAERGWAHLLYNAGKRSVAVNVDAPETWTRIESLLPQFDAVLAPLEPADALADWLVRGRNGEWSAEIPIVDAVFRRGIDEPMTDITAMAAGGHVVLNGHPEDPPVWPAGNLSHKQGSIAMAEATMALIMQRRRGGEVGRITVGIQEAVTFTTLQTASGNWWTWHGTSPSRHIPIGSGVTFQSRDGHWLSFTIHPPHWYRFVNWVDDVLGLEEGELRGETWDDEFWREQHQPEIVPWIDRLCKALTVTELHDKGQELGLLVLPINTVEEVANDPHLIARGYYQSVDHPQLATSLILPRSPIRTRGEQPRAKRAPTLGEHNDEFLTIPASAFSPREAGGDVAERQRGAPPPHASSVLFNGAPPPPRRPLDGVRVLDFTWAIAGSLGTRLLADLGAEVLKIESESRIDPIRYRGVQPPNHFSINTNGTFNDCSGGKKSVTLNLKTEEGIEAVRELAQHADLVTSNYTPYRLDRWGIGYDDLRQLKPDIIVCNVAVMGIEGPRAEWRSYGNGIVAMCGLAHRSGFPGKAPIGLGTLHTDFTVPYYLSTSVMAALDHRERTGEGRYLEIAQYETAVQLLDTELIEALNGAAERPRMGNRSLFMSPHGVFPAAGEERWVAIACRDDADWRNLCRVMGRADLAARPELDSLAGRQANEDELEAAISDWTRTQDDWTSYRLLINAGVPASPVERLEDFFDGQDRAMRDNYNPAESPEGCTFQIQQEPVLWDGERLPAVRAPIWSEHTEEVLKGLLGYSDDDMTRLAAAGTLG
;
A
#
# COMPACT_ATOMS: atom_id res chain seq x y z
N MET A 1 12.56 -17.04 -1.73
CA MET A 1 13.66 -16.08 -1.92
C MET A 1 14.47 -15.89 -0.63
N LEU A 2 13.83 -15.77 0.52
CA LEU A 2 14.48 -15.42 1.79
C LEU A 2 14.74 -16.61 2.73
N ASN A 3 15.04 -17.79 2.19
CA ASN A 3 15.19 -19.02 3.00
C ASN A 3 16.30 -18.92 4.07
N ASP A 4 17.27 -18.02 3.89
CA ASP A 4 18.38 -17.78 4.81
C ASP A 4 18.17 -16.55 5.70
N THR A 5 16.98 -15.96 5.66
CA THR A 5 16.64 -14.78 6.44
C THR A 5 15.73 -15.17 7.59
N ARG A 6 16.13 -14.80 8.82
CA ARG A 6 15.32 -15.05 10.03
C ARG A 6 14.93 -13.72 10.70
N ILE A 7 13.67 -13.54 10.98
CA ILE A 7 13.11 -12.31 11.52
C ILE A 7 12.44 -12.61 12.86
N LEU A 8 12.74 -11.81 13.87
CA LEU A 8 12.05 -11.82 15.15
C LEU A 8 10.81 -10.94 15.05
N ASP A 9 9.63 -11.54 15.12
CA ASP A 9 8.34 -10.86 15.00
C ASP A 9 7.73 -10.66 16.40
N LEU A 10 7.70 -9.42 16.84
CA LEU A 10 7.05 -8.97 18.08
C LEU A 10 5.84 -8.09 17.76
N THR A 11 5.41 -8.01 16.49
CA THR A 11 4.33 -7.11 16.07
C THR A 11 3.01 -7.45 16.74
N ASP A 12 2.23 -6.42 17.02
CA ASP A 12 0.82 -6.53 17.37
C ASP A 12 -0.09 -6.60 16.13
N GLU A 13 -1.38 -6.61 16.34
CA GLU A 13 -2.38 -6.73 15.26
C GLU A 13 -2.18 -5.71 14.14
N PRO A 14 -1.99 -4.40 14.41
CA PRO A 14 -1.85 -3.41 13.34
C PRO A 14 -0.75 -3.70 12.34
N LEU A 15 0.32 -4.40 12.77
CA LEU A 15 1.52 -4.59 11.95
C LEU A 15 1.73 -6.02 11.45
N ALA A 16 0.78 -6.91 11.69
CA ALA A 16 0.94 -8.34 11.45
C ALA A 16 1.03 -8.75 9.96
N LEU A 17 0.44 -7.97 9.04
CA LEU A 17 0.45 -8.26 7.59
C LEU A 17 1.87 -8.19 7.00
N GLY A 18 2.69 -7.22 7.39
CA GLY A 18 4.05 -7.08 6.88
C GLY A 18 4.94 -8.27 7.28
N ALA A 19 4.86 -8.72 8.53
CA ALA A 19 5.54 -9.91 8.98
C ALA A 19 5.07 -11.17 8.22
N ARG A 20 3.76 -11.28 7.91
CA ARG A 20 3.21 -12.33 7.07
C ARG A 20 3.75 -12.25 5.65
N MET A 21 3.82 -11.08 5.05
CA MET A 21 4.36 -10.86 3.70
C MET A 21 5.82 -11.35 3.60
N LEU A 22 6.65 -11.10 4.61
CA LEU A 22 8.02 -11.59 4.67
C LEU A 22 8.07 -13.14 4.79
N ALA A 23 7.19 -13.75 5.58
CA ALA A 23 7.07 -15.20 5.67
C ALA A 23 6.60 -15.83 4.33
N ASP A 24 5.73 -15.16 3.59
CA ASP A 24 5.23 -15.62 2.30
C ASP A 24 6.30 -15.66 1.21
N ILE A 25 7.29 -14.77 1.25
CA ILE A 25 8.42 -14.74 0.33
C ILE A 25 9.62 -15.56 0.82
N GLY A 26 9.46 -16.28 1.93
CA GLY A 26 10.36 -17.35 2.37
C GLY A 26 11.17 -17.06 3.61
N ALA A 27 11.02 -15.92 4.28
CA ALA A 27 11.69 -15.67 5.56
C ALA A 27 11.22 -16.63 6.66
N ASP A 28 12.14 -17.03 7.52
CA ASP A 28 11.86 -17.77 8.76
C ASP A 28 11.44 -16.75 9.84
N VAL A 29 10.14 -16.48 9.90
CA VAL A 29 9.57 -15.48 10.83
C VAL A 29 9.20 -16.17 12.14
N VAL A 30 9.88 -15.80 13.21
CA VAL A 30 9.68 -16.34 14.56
C VAL A 30 8.92 -15.32 15.38
N ARG A 31 7.64 -15.61 15.62
CA ARG A 31 6.76 -14.79 16.44
C ARG A 31 6.92 -15.14 17.90
N VAL A 32 7.24 -14.14 18.72
CA VAL A 32 7.18 -14.24 20.19
C VAL A 32 5.87 -13.63 20.66
N GLU A 33 5.11 -14.40 21.42
CA GLU A 33 3.74 -14.06 21.82
C GLU A 33 3.47 -14.45 23.27
N ASP A 34 2.43 -13.86 23.87
CA ASP A 34 2.03 -14.18 25.25
C ASP A 34 1.54 -15.63 25.34
N ALA A 35 1.97 -16.35 26.39
CA ALA A 35 1.53 -17.72 26.65
C ALA A 35 0.04 -17.86 26.94
N ARG A 36 -0.66 -16.78 27.22
CA ARG A 36 -2.13 -16.72 27.37
C ARG A 36 -2.85 -16.58 26.03
N GLY A 37 -2.11 -16.35 24.94
CA GLY A 37 -2.60 -15.93 23.63
C GLY A 37 -2.63 -14.41 23.51
N ASP A 38 -2.10 -13.90 22.40
CA ASP A 38 -2.06 -12.48 22.09
C ASP A 38 -3.37 -11.97 21.47
N GLN A 39 -3.41 -10.67 21.14
CA GLN A 39 -4.58 -10.04 20.53
C GLN A 39 -4.99 -10.71 19.20
N LEU A 40 -4.04 -11.09 18.33
CA LEU A 40 -4.35 -11.79 17.07
C LEU A 40 -5.06 -13.11 17.28
N ARG A 41 -4.65 -13.87 18.33
CA ARG A 41 -5.30 -15.15 18.68
C ARG A 41 -6.66 -14.95 19.30
N MET A 42 -6.83 -13.88 20.08
CA MET A 42 -8.03 -13.64 20.88
C MET A 42 -9.03 -12.69 20.21
N ARG A 43 -8.68 -12.06 19.09
CA ARG A 43 -9.58 -11.19 18.32
C ARG A 43 -10.79 -11.97 17.81
N GLU A 44 -11.97 -11.40 17.97
CA GLU A 44 -13.19 -11.91 17.36
C GLU A 44 -13.28 -11.48 15.86
N PRO A 45 -13.97 -12.28 15.03
CA PRO A 45 -14.60 -13.53 15.35
C PRO A 45 -13.62 -14.71 15.37
N ALA A 46 -14.12 -15.83 15.89
CA ALA A 46 -13.38 -17.09 15.92
C ALA A 46 -14.21 -18.24 15.33
N ILE A 47 -13.51 -19.25 14.83
CA ILE A 47 -14.15 -20.48 14.36
C ILE A 47 -14.89 -21.14 15.54
N ALA A 48 -16.13 -21.57 15.33
CA ALA A 48 -16.86 -22.38 16.29
C ALA A 48 -16.20 -23.76 16.46
N GLY A 49 -16.15 -24.30 17.69
CA GLY A 49 -15.57 -25.61 17.93
C GLY A 49 -15.01 -25.78 19.34
N GLU A 50 -14.45 -26.97 19.60
CA GLU A 50 -13.94 -27.37 20.92
C GLU A 50 -12.46 -27.09 21.13
N ALA A 51 -11.72 -26.77 20.07
CA ALA A 51 -10.30 -26.39 20.14
C ALA A 51 -10.11 -25.16 21.06
N PRO A 52 -8.94 -25.00 21.69
CA PRO A 52 -8.65 -23.85 22.53
C PRO A 52 -8.93 -22.52 21.80
N ARG A 53 -9.43 -21.51 22.52
CA ARG A 53 -9.78 -20.22 21.91
C ARG A 53 -8.62 -19.58 21.14
N ALA A 54 -7.40 -19.70 21.67
CA ALA A 54 -6.18 -19.18 21.07
C ALA A 54 -5.84 -19.80 19.70
N GLU A 55 -6.43 -20.94 19.32
CA GLU A 55 -6.20 -21.60 18.03
C GLU A 55 -7.27 -21.28 16.98
N ARG A 56 -8.39 -20.66 17.39
CA ARG A 56 -9.59 -20.48 16.56
C ARG A 56 -9.78 -19.08 15.98
N GLY A 57 -8.97 -18.11 16.38
CA GLY A 57 -9.07 -16.72 15.92
C GLY A 57 -8.79 -16.59 14.42
N TRP A 58 -9.72 -16.03 13.64
CA TRP A 58 -9.51 -15.82 12.21
C TRP A 58 -8.30 -14.93 11.92
N ALA A 59 -8.08 -13.89 12.73
CA ALA A 59 -6.91 -13.00 12.57
C ALA A 59 -5.59 -13.77 12.75
N HIS A 60 -5.51 -14.66 13.77
CA HIS A 60 -4.37 -15.54 13.95
C HIS A 60 -4.15 -16.46 12.75
N LEU A 61 -5.21 -17.12 12.27
CA LEU A 61 -5.13 -18.05 11.14
C LEU A 61 -4.70 -17.37 9.83
N LEU A 62 -5.06 -16.11 9.65
CA LEU A 62 -4.66 -15.30 8.51
C LEU A 62 -3.22 -14.79 8.65
N TYR A 63 -2.95 -14.02 9.70
CA TYR A 63 -1.71 -13.24 9.78
C TYR A 63 -0.51 -14.01 10.30
N ASN A 64 -0.73 -15.12 11.04
CA ASN A 64 0.35 -15.97 11.53
C ASN A 64 0.62 -17.20 10.64
N ALA A 65 -0.08 -17.32 9.51
CA ALA A 65 0.19 -18.40 8.57
C ALA A 65 1.65 -18.39 8.07
N GLY A 66 2.29 -19.53 8.17
CA GLY A 66 3.68 -19.72 7.75
C GLY A 66 4.75 -19.22 8.71
N LYS A 67 4.37 -18.61 9.84
CA LYS A 67 5.30 -18.21 10.91
C LYS A 67 5.57 -19.36 11.88
N ARG A 68 6.55 -19.17 12.76
CA ARG A 68 6.79 -19.99 13.94
C ARG A 68 6.26 -19.30 15.18
N SER A 69 5.83 -20.06 16.20
CA SER A 69 5.30 -19.52 17.46
C SER A 69 6.19 -19.92 18.64
N VAL A 70 6.57 -18.92 19.42
CA VAL A 70 7.29 -19.04 20.69
C VAL A 70 6.45 -18.34 21.75
N ALA A 71 5.79 -19.09 22.61
CA ALA A 71 4.92 -18.58 23.64
C ALA A 71 5.67 -18.42 24.97
N VAL A 72 5.63 -17.21 25.54
CA VAL A 72 6.39 -16.82 26.72
C VAL A 72 5.53 -15.99 27.67
N ASN A 73 6.01 -15.80 28.90
CA ASN A 73 5.46 -14.74 29.77
C ASN A 73 6.08 -13.39 29.36
N VAL A 74 5.35 -12.58 28.61
CA VAL A 74 5.83 -11.29 28.08
C VAL A 74 6.03 -10.26 29.19
N ASP A 75 5.40 -10.43 30.36
CA ASP A 75 5.52 -9.51 31.49
C ASP A 75 6.78 -9.78 32.35
N ALA A 76 7.49 -10.89 32.08
CA ALA A 76 8.66 -11.29 32.86
C ALA A 76 9.96 -10.78 32.22
N PRO A 77 10.76 -9.96 32.92
CA PRO A 77 12.03 -9.44 32.39
C PRO A 77 13.04 -10.51 31.98
N GLU A 78 13.05 -11.65 32.69
CA GLU A 78 13.91 -12.78 32.38
C GLU A 78 13.61 -13.41 31.00
N THR A 79 12.39 -13.29 30.53
CA THR A 79 12.00 -13.68 29.18
C THR A 79 12.81 -12.89 28.15
N TRP A 80 12.87 -11.59 28.29
CA TRP A 80 13.58 -10.72 27.34
C TRP A 80 15.09 -10.90 27.42
N THR A 81 15.64 -11.22 28.58
CA THR A 81 17.06 -11.63 28.72
C THR A 81 17.34 -12.92 27.92
N ARG A 82 16.41 -13.85 27.93
CA ARG A 82 16.52 -15.09 27.14
C ARG A 82 16.42 -14.81 25.65
N ILE A 83 15.43 -14.03 25.21
CA ILE A 83 15.26 -13.64 23.80
C ILE A 83 16.50 -12.87 23.31
N GLU A 84 17.07 -11.96 24.13
CA GLU A 84 18.31 -11.24 23.79
C GLU A 84 19.46 -12.19 23.47
N SER A 85 19.60 -13.30 24.19
CA SER A 85 20.63 -14.31 23.93
C SER A 85 20.46 -15.02 22.58
N LEU A 86 19.29 -14.93 21.96
CA LEU A 86 18.98 -15.53 20.65
C LEU A 86 19.17 -14.55 19.48
N LEU A 87 19.31 -13.24 19.76
CA LEU A 87 19.40 -12.20 18.73
C LEU A 87 20.45 -12.46 17.65
N PRO A 88 21.66 -13.05 17.95
CA PRO A 88 22.63 -13.35 16.90
C PRO A 88 22.14 -14.27 15.78
N GLN A 89 20.98 -14.93 15.98
CA GLN A 89 20.38 -15.82 14.98
C GLN A 89 19.42 -15.07 14.04
N PHE A 90 19.13 -13.80 14.29
CA PHE A 90 18.14 -13.01 13.57
C PHE A 90 18.79 -11.93 12.69
N ASP A 91 18.16 -11.62 11.58
CA ASP A 91 18.58 -10.56 10.67
C ASP A 91 17.91 -9.22 11.01
N ALA A 92 16.71 -9.23 11.62
CA ALA A 92 15.98 -8.04 12.06
C ALA A 92 14.99 -8.37 13.18
N VAL A 93 14.60 -7.32 13.91
CA VAL A 93 13.51 -7.33 14.91
C VAL A 93 12.40 -6.41 14.44
N LEU A 94 11.17 -6.91 14.38
CA LEU A 94 9.97 -6.14 14.13
C LEU A 94 9.30 -5.82 15.47
N ALA A 95 9.25 -4.54 15.83
CA ALA A 95 8.66 -4.10 17.09
C ALA A 95 7.14 -3.89 16.97
N PRO A 96 6.38 -4.07 18.07
CA PRO A 96 4.96 -3.73 18.10
C PRO A 96 4.75 -2.22 18.18
N LEU A 97 3.53 -1.77 17.87
CA LEU A 97 3.13 -0.38 18.02
C LEU A 97 2.96 0.00 19.50
N GLU A 98 2.31 -0.86 20.29
CA GLU A 98 2.04 -0.67 21.71
C GLU A 98 2.66 -1.81 22.54
N PRO A 99 3.98 -1.74 22.85
CA PRO A 99 4.63 -2.79 23.63
C PRO A 99 4.20 -2.79 25.09
N ALA A 100 4.05 -3.97 25.70
CA ALA A 100 3.92 -4.11 27.13
C ALA A 100 5.19 -3.62 27.88
N ASP A 101 5.07 -3.20 29.15
CA ASP A 101 6.15 -2.52 29.91
C ASP A 101 7.51 -3.21 29.82
N ALA A 102 7.58 -4.52 30.12
CA ALA A 102 8.84 -5.26 30.07
C ALA A 102 9.45 -5.37 28.67
N LEU A 103 8.60 -5.46 27.63
CA LEU A 103 9.01 -5.42 26.24
C LEU A 103 9.46 -4.01 25.83
N ALA A 104 8.75 -2.97 26.30
CA ALA A 104 9.11 -1.60 26.03
C ALA A 104 10.50 -1.27 26.57
N ASP A 105 10.80 -1.62 27.83
CA ASP A 105 12.10 -1.46 28.44
C ASP A 105 13.21 -2.19 27.68
N TRP A 106 12.93 -3.43 27.24
CA TRP A 106 13.89 -4.20 26.47
C TRP A 106 14.17 -3.59 25.08
N LEU A 107 13.14 -3.10 24.40
CA LEU A 107 13.29 -2.40 23.11
C LEU A 107 14.04 -1.08 23.25
N VAL A 108 13.83 -0.32 24.34
CA VAL A 108 14.59 0.91 24.64
C VAL A 108 16.09 0.60 24.77
N ARG A 109 16.45 -0.47 25.47
CA ARG A 109 17.87 -0.93 25.57
C ARG A 109 18.45 -1.24 24.18
N GLY A 110 17.69 -1.95 23.32
CA GLY A 110 18.11 -2.23 21.96
C GLY A 110 18.33 -0.98 21.12
N ARG A 111 17.41 0.00 21.23
CA ARG A 111 17.51 1.28 20.54
C ARG A 111 18.71 2.11 21.01
N ASN A 112 19.15 1.91 22.26
CA ASN A 112 20.35 2.55 22.83
C ASN A 112 21.66 1.78 22.49
N GLY A 113 21.58 0.68 21.72
CA GLY A 113 22.75 -0.15 21.44
C GLY A 113 23.25 -0.97 22.64
N GLU A 114 22.38 -1.24 23.62
CA GLU A 114 22.73 -1.96 24.86
C GLU A 114 22.53 -3.47 24.76
N TRP A 115 22.00 -3.97 23.63
CA TRP A 115 21.88 -5.41 23.39
C TRP A 115 23.26 -6.03 23.15
N SER A 116 23.36 -7.32 23.43
CA SER A 116 24.58 -8.11 23.21
C SER A 116 24.93 -8.34 21.73
N ALA A 117 24.02 -8.01 20.81
CA ALA A 117 24.20 -8.12 19.37
C ALA A 117 23.63 -6.89 18.65
N GLU A 118 24.33 -6.44 17.63
CA GLU A 118 23.87 -5.36 16.73
C GLU A 118 22.87 -5.94 15.72
N ILE A 119 21.58 -5.75 15.99
CA ILE A 119 20.50 -6.23 15.14
C ILE A 119 19.61 -5.03 14.77
N PRO A 120 19.24 -4.87 13.48
CA PRO A 120 18.32 -3.81 13.06
C PRO A 120 16.97 -3.94 13.73
N ILE A 121 16.41 -2.80 14.15
CA ILE A 121 15.06 -2.70 14.69
C ILE A 121 14.20 -1.92 13.72
N VAL A 122 13.05 -2.49 13.35
CA VAL A 122 12.01 -1.80 12.59
C VAL A 122 10.83 -1.54 13.51
N ASP A 123 10.62 -0.29 13.81
CA ASP A 123 9.55 0.20 14.67
C ASP A 123 8.41 0.80 13.85
N ALA A 124 7.24 0.96 14.47
CA ALA A 124 6.18 1.83 13.97
C ALA A 124 5.71 2.79 15.06
N VAL A 125 5.17 3.92 14.64
CA VAL A 125 4.54 4.92 15.52
C VAL A 125 3.27 5.43 14.85
N PHE A 126 2.28 5.79 15.66
CA PHE A 126 1.07 6.38 15.09
C PHE A 126 1.37 7.77 14.52
N ARG A 127 1.71 8.72 15.42
CA ARG A 127 2.16 10.07 15.05
C ARG A 127 3.58 10.28 15.53
N ARG A 128 4.38 10.95 14.72
CA ARG A 128 5.76 11.25 15.07
C ARG A 128 5.86 12.19 16.28
N GLY A 129 6.61 11.76 17.30
CA GLY A 129 6.89 12.56 18.50
C GLY A 129 5.71 12.68 19.46
N ILE A 130 4.62 11.97 19.26
CA ILE A 130 3.46 11.95 20.15
C ILE A 130 3.14 10.48 20.48
N ASP A 131 3.12 10.18 21.77
CA ASP A 131 2.67 8.88 22.28
C ASP A 131 1.18 8.99 22.63
N GLU A 132 0.34 8.40 21.79
CA GLU A 132 -1.11 8.46 21.91
C GLU A 132 -1.78 7.18 21.44
N PRO A 133 -2.94 6.80 22.05
CA PRO A 133 -3.65 5.61 21.63
C PRO A 133 -4.24 5.75 20.22
N MET A 134 -4.15 4.70 19.44
CA MET A 134 -4.59 4.66 18.05
C MET A 134 -5.67 3.59 17.82
N THR A 135 -6.52 3.86 16.83
CA THR A 135 -7.36 2.87 16.14
C THR A 135 -7.33 3.16 14.65
N ASP A 136 -7.79 2.22 13.82
CA ASP A 136 -7.77 2.43 12.37
C ASP A 136 -8.53 3.69 11.93
N ILE A 137 -9.73 3.93 12.51
CA ILE A 137 -10.52 5.12 12.16
C ILE A 137 -9.81 6.42 12.52
N THR A 138 -9.11 6.47 13.67
CA THR A 138 -8.37 7.67 14.09
C THR A 138 -7.13 7.89 13.23
N ALA A 139 -6.45 6.83 12.81
CA ALA A 139 -5.30 6.92 11.92
C ALA A 139 -5.71 7.33 10.49
N MET A 140 -6.82 6.78 9.98
CA MET A 140 -7.36 7.18 8.69
C MET A 140 -7.85 8.64 8.67
N ALA A 141 -8.39 9.11 9.80
CA ALA A 141 -8.79 10.52 9.99
C ALA A 141 -7.57 11.44 10.03
N ALA A 142 -6.57 11.10 10.83
CA ALA A 142 -5.30 11.83 10.98
C ALA A 142 -4.50 11.93 9.67
N GLY A 143 -4.51 10.88 8.85
CA GLY A 143 -3.82 10.86 7.57
C GLY A 143 -4.58 11.55 6.44
N GLY A 144 -5.71 12.21 6.70
CA GLY A 144 -6.47 12.97 5.70
C GLY A 144 -7.25 12.10 4.71
N HIS A 145 -7.42 10.80 4.98
CA HIS A 145 -8.14 9.92 4.07
C HIS A 145 -9.67 10.01 4.25
N VAL A 146 -10.16 10.09 5.49
CA VAL A 146 -11.59 10.08 5.81
C VAL A 146 -12.33 11.27 5.19
N VAL A 147 -11.71 12.45 5.12
CA VAL A 147 -12.32 13.65 4.52
C VAL A 147 -12.65 13.48 3.02
N LEU A 148 -11.94 12.59 2.35
CA LEU A 148 -12.09 12.31 0.92
C LEU A 148 -13.17 11.28 0.63
N ASN A 149 -13.67 10.56 1.65
CA ASN A 149 -14.56 9.42 1.47
C ASN A 149 -15.96 9.69 1.99
N GLY A 150 -16.96 9.40 1.20
CA GLY A 150 -18.37 9.57 1.54
C GLY A 150 -19.19 10.30 0.47
N HIS A 151 -20.48 10.29 0.61
CA HIS A 151 -21.36 11.17 -0.18
C HIS A 151 -21.34 12.59 0.40
N PRO A 152 -21.47 13.64 -0.45
CA PRO A 152 -21.48 15.04 0.01
C PRO A 152 -22.50 15.34 1.10
N GLU A 153 -23.66 14.68 1.05
CA GLU A 153 -24.78 14.91 1.97
C GLU A 153 -24.67 14.12 3.29
N ASP A 154 -23.71 13.21 3.38
CA ASP A 154 -23.51 12.34 4.55
C ASP A 154 -22.28 12.76 5.36
N PRO A 155 -22.12 12.30 6.60
CA PRO A 155 -20.83 12.38 7.29
C PRO A 155 -19.71 11.69 6.48
N PRO A 156 -18.46 12.11 6.63
CA PRO A 156 -17.34 11.37 6.08
C PRO A 156 -17.36 9.91 6.55
N VAL A 157 -16.97 8.99 5.66
CA VAL A 157 -17.05 7.55 5.92
C VAL A 157 -15.67 6.96 6.10
N TRP A 158 -15.50 6.24 7.19
CA TRP A 158 -14.34 5.39 7.41
C TRP A 158 -14.34 4.21 6.40
N PRO A 159 -13.27 4.02 5.62
CA PRO A 159 -13.18 2.88 4.73
C PRO A 159 -12.96 1.59 5.53
N ALA A 160 -13.76 0.56 5.23
CA ALA A 160 -13.62 -0.73 5.89
C ALA A 160 -12.27 -1.41 5.60
N GLY A 161 -11.83 -2.33 6.45
CA GLY A 161 -10.71 -3.22 6.18
C GLY A 161 -9.42 -2.92 6.94
N ASN A 162 -9.44 -2.09 7.98
CA ASN A 162 -8.24 -1.72 8.76
C ASN A 162 -7.08 -1.26 7.87
N LEU A 163 -7.35 -0.30 6.99
CA LEU A 163 -6.43 0.07 5.91
C LEU A 163 -5.18 0.79 6.39
N SER A 164 -5.27 1.60 7.47
CA SER A 164 -4.10 2.27 8.04
C SER A 164 -3.09 1.27 8.60
N HIS A 165 -3.59 0.26 9.30
CA HIS A 165 -2.81 -0.84 9.86
C HIS A 165 -2.06 -1.60 8.76
N LYS A 166 -2.76 -1.95 7.69
CA LYS A 166 -2.17 -2.68 6.56
C LYS A 166 -1.15 -1.84 5.81
N GLN A 167 -1.43 -0.56 5.59
CA GLN A 167 -0.53 0.34 4.89
C GLN A 167 0.77 0.54 5.68
N GLY A 168 0.69 0.80 6.99
CA GLY A 168 1.87 0.87 7.86
C GLY A 168 2.64 -0.45 7.91
N SER A 169 1.93 -1.56 7.98
CA SER A 169 2.52 -2.90 8.05
C SER A 169 3.29 -3.31 6.79
N ILE A 170 2.76 -3.03 5.59
CA ILE A 170 3.49 -3.33 4.34
C ILE A 170 4.68 -2.39 4.12
N ALA A 171 4.60 -1.13 4.56
CA ALA A 171 5.75 -0.23 4.59
C ALA A 171 6.84 -0.75 5.56
N MET A 172 6.44 -1.35 6.68
CA MET A 172 7.36 -2.02 7.60
C MET A 172 8.07 -3.21 6.96
N ALA A 173 7.39 -4.00 6.13
CA ALA A 173 8.01 -5.12 5.40
C ALA A 173 9.07 -4.64 4.41
N GLU A 174 8.78 -3.57 3.69
CA GLU A 174 9.71 -2.93 2.76
C GLU A 174 10.95 -2.39 3.49
N ALA A 175 10.73 -1.62 4.54
CA ALA A 175 11.78 -1.08 5.41
C ALA A 175 12.68 -2.18 6.00
N THR A 176 12.09 -3.32 6.38
CA THR A 176 12.82 -4.48 6.89
C THR A 176 13.77 -5.04 5.83
N MET A 177 13.30 -5.21 4.60
CA MET A 177 14.14 -5.69 3.51
C MET A 177 15.27 -4.73 3.18
N ALA A 178 15.00 -3.43 3.19
CA ALA A 178 15.99 -2.40 2.96
C ALA A 178 17.11 -2.45 4.02
N LEU A 179 16.76 -2.57 5.32
CA LEU A 179 17.75 -2.72 6.40
C LEU A 179 18.58 -4.01 6.28
N ILE A 180 17.94 -5.12 5.98
CA ILE A 180 18.65 -6.40 5.81
C ILE A 180 19.66 -6.31 4.67
N MET A 181 19.28 -5.72 3.54
CA MET A 181 20.19 -5.52 2.41
C MET A 181 21.34 -4.59 2.77
N GLN A 182 21.05 -3.45 3.43
CA GLN A 182 22.09 -2.52 3.87
C GLN A 182 23.12 -3.21 4.77
N ARG A 183 22.66 -3.97 5.76
CA ARG A 183 23.53 -4.74 6.66
C ARG A 183 24.37 -5.76 5.90
N ARG A 184 23.75 -6.54 5.00
CA ARG A 184 24.46 -7.58 4.22
C ARG A 184 25.51 -7.00 3.26
N ARG A 185 25.32 -5.77 2.83
CA ARG A 185 26.28 -5.02 2.01
C ARG A 185 27.33 -4.28 2.83
N GLY A 186 27.39 -4.51 4.14
CA GLY A 186 28.39 -3.92 5.06
C GLY A 186 28.11 -2.46 5.43
N GLY A 187 26.85 -2.00 5.28
CA GLY A 187 26.41 -0.72 5.81
C GLY A 187 26.18 -0.76 7.32
N GLU A 188 26.05 0.42 7.92
CA GLU A 188 25.75 0.53 9.35
C GLU A 188 24.40 -0.11 9.69
N VAL A 189 24.33 -0.70 10.88
CA VAL A 189 23.10 -1.27 11.43
C VAL A 189 22.32 -0.11 12.05
N GLY A 190 21.18 0.22 11.43
CA GLY A 190 20.35 1.33 11.85
C GLY A 190 19.02 0.91 12.44
N ARG A 191 18.24 1.90 12.76
CA ARG A 191 16.83 1.79 13.16
C ARG A 191 15.96 2.45 12.11
N ILE A 192 14.86 1.79 11.78
CA ILE A 192 13.82 2.40 10.95
C ILE A 192 12.55 2.59 11.78
N THR A 193 11.92 3.74 11.62
CA THR A 193 10.59 4.01 12.19
C THR A 193 9.61 4.32 11.08
N VAL A 194 8.50 3.57 11.03
CA VAL A 194 7.39 3.78 10.10
C VAL A 194 6.32 4.62 10.77
N GLY A 195 5.93 5.74 10.16
CA GLY A 195 4.80 6.57 10.61
C GLY A 195 3.49 6.08 10.00
N ILE A 196 2.54 5.63 10.82
CA ILE A 196 1.24 5.12 10.31
C ILE A 196 0.40 6.26 9.75
N GLN A 197 0.32 7.42 10.41
CA GLN A 197 -0.35 8.60 9.87
C GLN A 197 0.22 8.99 8.50
N GLU A 198 1.53 9.00 8.38
CA GLU A 198 2.24 9.31 7.14
C GLU A 198 1.99 8.26 6.05
N ALA A 199 1.93 6.97 6.43
CA ALA A 199 1.60 5.89 5.51
C ALA A 199 0.16 6.03 4.96
N VAL A 200 -0.79 6.48 5.78
CA VAL A 200 -2.14 6.81 5.32
C VAL A 200 -2.12 8.00 4.38
N THR A 201 -1.44 9.09 4.75
CA THR A 201 -1.34 10.30 3.89
C THR A 201 -0.70 9.96 2.54
N PHE A 202 0.26 9.04 2.51
CA PHE A 202 0.87 8.56 1.26
C PHE A 202 -0.16 7.94 0.30
N THR A 203 -1.26 7.38 0.79
CA THR A 203 -2.35 6.83 -0.04
C THR A 203 -3.26 7.91 -0.63
N THR A 204 -3.12 9.16 -0.24
CA THR A 204 -3.95 10.29 -0.73
C THR A 204 -3.26 11.13 -1.81
N LEU A 205 -2.02 10.81 -2.18
CA LEU A 205 -1.13 11.56 -3.07
C LEU A 205 -1.79 12.10 -4.34
N GLN A 206 -2.63 11.32 -4.99
CA GLN A 206 -3.28 11.75 -6.22
C GLN A 206 -4.38 12.78 -5.99
N THR A 207 -5.03 12.72 -4.84
CA THR A 207 -6.25 13.50 -4.55
C THR A 207 -5.94 14.71 -3.67
N ALA A 208 -5.19 14.49 -2.59
CA ALA A 208 -4.87 15.49 -1.58
C ALA A 208 -3.36 15.58 -1.38
N SER A 209 -2.62 15.99 -2.43
CA SER A 209 -1.17 16.15 -2.36
C SER A 209 -0.76 17.52 -1.85
N GLY A 210 0.48 17.63 -1.36
CA GLY A 210 1.08 18.92 -1.02
C GLY A 210 1.13 19.88 -2.20
N ASN A 211 1.23 19.37 -3.43
CA ASN A 211 1.15 20.14 -4.65
C ASN A 211 -0.23 20.78 -4.84
N TRP A 212 -1.31 20.07 -4.50
CA TRP A 212 -2.65 20.67 -4.54
C TRP A 212 -2.74 21.89 -3.62
N TRP A 213 -2.31 21.75 -2.36
CA TRP A 213 -2.30 22.86 -1.41
C TRP A 213 -1.47 24.05 -1.89
N THR A 214 -0.24 23.79 -2.35
CA THR A 214 0.67 24.83 -2.83
C THR A 214 0.11 25.66 -3.99
N TRP A 215 -0.65 25.01 -4.87
CA TRP A 215 -1.15 25.66 -6.08
C TRP A 215 -2.56 26.20 -5.97
N HIS A 216 -3.41 25.61 -5.14
CA HIS A 216 -4.84 25.96 -5.06
C HIS A 216 -5.22 26.58 -3.71
N GLY A 217 -4.42 26.42 -2.66
CA GLY A 217 -4.69 26.94 -1.32
C GLY A 217 -5.98 26.41 -0.68
N THR A 218 -6.44 25.23 -1.11
CA THR A 218 -7.66 24.58 -0.65
C THR A 218 -7.40 23.12 -0.37
N SER A 219 -8.25 22.49 0.45
CA SER A 219 -8.21 21.06 0.70
C SER A 219 -9.27 20.34 -0.14
N PRO A 220 -8.91 19.29 -0.89
CA PRO A 220 -9.91 18.42 -1.51
C PRO A 220 -10.76 17.74 -0.44
N SER A 221 -12.00 17.43 -0.79
CA SER A 221 -12.92 16.70 0.09
C SER A 221 -13.89 15.86 -0.75
N ARG A 222 -14.73 15.06 -0.08
CA ARG A 222 -15.78 14.28 -0.74
C ARG A 222 -16.78 15.11 -1.55
N HIS A 223 -16.80 16.43 -1.39
CA HIS A 223 -17.65 17.36 -2.17
C HIS A 223 -17.07 17.65 -3.57
N ILE A 224 -15.81 17.34 -3.81
CA ILE A 224 -15.18 17.45 -5.12
C ILE A 224 -15.14 16.05 -5.71
N PRO A 225 -16.01 15.71 -6.67
CA PRO A 225 -16.00 14.37 -7.26
C PRO A 225 -14.75 14.21 -8.12
N ILE A 226 -13.68 13.69 -7.55
CA ILE A 226 -12.52 13.23 -8.30
C ILE A 226 -12.81 11.80 -8.75
N GLY A 227 -13.41 11.66 -9.91
CA GLY A 227 -13.42 10.48 -10.77
C GLY A 227 -13.91 9.12 -10.23
N SER A 228 -14.29 8.98 -8.97
CA SER A 228 -14.53 7.66 -8.38
C SER A 228 -15.65 7.55 -7.34
N GLY A 229 -16.32 8.66 -7.04
CA GLY A 229 -17.35 8.68 -5.98
C GLY A 229 -18.74 8.24 -6.43
N VAL A 230 -19.01 8.18 -7.74
CA VAL A 230 -20.36 7.85 -8.24
C VAL A 230 -20.43 6.38 -8.60
N THR A 231 -21.32 5.67 -7.91
CA THR A 231 -21.63 4.27 -8.21
C THR A 231 -23.00 4.18 -8.87
N PHE A 232 -23.15 3.23 -9.79
CA PHE A 232 -24.34 3.05 -10.58
C PHE A 232 -24.94 1.67 -10.32
N GLN A 233 -26.23 1.52 -10.57
CA GLN A 233 -26.89 0.22 -10.44
C GLN A 233 -27.35 -0.28 -11.81
N SER A 234 -26.97 -1.53 -12.13
CA SER A 234 -27.39 -2.23 -13.34
C SER A 234 -28.87 -2.67 -13.28
N ARG A 235 -29.42 -3.10 -14.41
CA ARG A 235 -30.79 -3.62 -14.52
C ARG A 235 -31.07 -4.80 -13.57
N ASP A 236 -30.07 -5.64 -13.32
CA ASP A 236 -30.14 -6.80 -12.42
C ASP A 236 -29.79 -6.47 -10.96
N GLY A 237 -29.66 -5.19 -10.64
CA GLY A 237 -29.50 -4.69 -9.27
C GLY A 237 -28.07 -4.69 -8.73
N HIS A 238 -27.07 -5.10 -9.51
CA HIS A 238 -25.67 -5.04 -9.09
C HIS A 238 -25.12 -3.61 -9.15
N TRP A 239 -24.26 -3.28 -8.21
CA TRP A 239 -23.56 -2.01 -8.21
C TRP A 239 -22.30 -2.09 -9.08
N LEU A 240 -21.94 -0.96 -9.69
CA LEU A 240 -20.75 -0.86 -10.54
C LEU A 240 -20.09 0.53 -10.46
N SER A 241 -18.80 0.55 -10.76
CA SER A 241 -18.01 1.75 -11.01
C SER A 241 -17.89 1.96 -12.51
N PHE A 242 -18.00 3.20 -12.96
CA PHE A 242 -17.95 3.57 -14.37
C PHE A 242 -16.94 4.71 -14.59
N THR A 243 -15.91 4.47 -15.40
CA THR A 243 -14.91 5.49 -15.73
C THR A 243 -14.70 5.57 -17.24
N ILE A 244 -14.81 6.78 -17.79
CA ILE A 244 -14.64 7.09 -19.20
C ILE A 244 -13.29 7.77 -19.39
N HIS A 245 -12.38 7.12 -20.13
CA HIS A 245 -11.14 7.78 -20.53
C HIS A 245 -11.39 8.71 -21.73
N PRO A 246 -10.79 9.91 -21.74
CA PRO A 246 -11.02 10.89 -22.79
C PRO A 246 -10.89 10.36 -24.22
N PRO A 247 -9.86 9.54 -24.57
CA PRO A 247 -9.75 8.99 -25.93
C PRO A 247 -10.88 8.05 -26.32
N HIS A 248 -11.67 7.59 -25.32
CA HIS A 248 -12.78 6.66 -25.55
C HIS A 248 -14.16 7.34 -25.49
N TRP A 249 -14.20 8.68 -25.41
CA TRP A 249 -15.46 9.44 -25.29
C TRP A 249 -16.51 9.03 -26.32
N TYR A 250 -16.16 9.06 -27.60
CA TYR A 250 -17.12 8.70 -28.67
C TYR A 250 -17.50 7.24 -28.68
N ARG A 251 -16.69 6.34 -28.13
CA ARG A 251 -17.09 4.93 -27.95
C ARG A 251 -18.20 4.82 -26.90
N PHE A 252 -18.10 5.60 -25.81
CA PHE A 252 -19.14 5.70 -24.82
C PHE A 252 -20.42 6.33 -25.40
N VAL A 253 -20.33 7.47 -26.07
CA VAL A 253 -21.48 8.16 -26.66
C VAL A 253 -22.21 7.25 -27.64
N ASN A 254 -21.48 6.61 -28.56
CA ASN A 254 -22.08 5.68 -29.51
C ASN A 254 -22.78 4.49 -28.80
N TRP A 255 -22.19 3.98 -27.74
CA TRP A 255 -22.81 2.91 -26.96
C TRP A 255 -24.10 3.37 -26.27
N VAL A 256 -24.13 4.55 -25.72
CA VAL A 256 -25.35 5.17 -25.13
C VAL A 256 -26.41 5.32 -26.20
N ASP A 257 -26.07 5.88 -27.38
CA ASP A 257 -27.03 6.09 -28.47
C ASP A 257 -27.61 4.75 -28.97
N ASP A 258 -26.76 3.73 -29.18
CA ASP A 258 -27.18 2.41 -29.62
C ASP A 258 -28.14 1.73 -28.63
N VAL A 259 -27.82 1.77 -27.32
CA VAL A 259 -28.62 1.08 -26.30
C VAL A 259 -29.94 1.81 -26.02
N LEU A 260 -29.92 3.15 -26.04
CA LEU A 260 -31.10 3.96 -25.74
C LEU A 260 -31.90 4.32 -26.97
N GLY A 261 -31.48 3.91 -28.18
CA GLY A 261 -32.21 4.13 -29.44
C GLY A 261 -32.23 5.58 -29.87
N LEU A 262 -31.14 6.33 -29.65
CA LEU A 262 -31.05 7.75 -29.99
C LEU A 262 -30.43 7.90 -31.39
N GLU A 263 -31.05 8.71 -32.26
CA GLU A 263 -30.52 8.96 -33.63
C GLU A 263 -29.30 9.92 -33.60
N GLU A 264 -29.38 10.97 -32.79
CA GLU A 264 -28.25 11.86 -32.43
C GLU A 264 -28.41 12.26 -30.95
N GLY A 265 -27.54 11.75 -30.10
CA GLY A 265 -27.59 12.05 -28.68
C GLY A 265 -27.11 13.45 -28.32
N GLU A 266 -27.51 13.92 -27.15
CA GLU A 266 -27.17 15.26 -26.60
C GLU A 266 -25.67 15.41 -26.25
N LEU A 267 -24.92 14.30 -26.16
CA LEU A 267 -23.50 14.26 -25.76
C LEU A 267 -22.53 14.44 -26.94
N ARG A 268 -22.93 15.20 -27.96
CA ARG A 268 -22.15 15.45 -29.18
C ARG A 268 -21.94 16.93 -29.44
N GLY A 269 -20.92 17.27 -30.24
CA GLY A 269 -20.60 18.62 -30.66
C GLY A 269 -19.36 19.21 -30.02
N GLU A 270 -18.89 20.33 -30.50
CA GLU A 270 -17.61 20.97 -30.13
C GLU A 270 -17.40 21.13 -28.61
N THR A 271 -18.48 21.39 -27.87
CA THR A 271 -18.43 21.54 -26.41
C THR A 271 -18.09 20.21 -25.72
N TRP A 272 -18.65 19.09 -26.22
CA TRP A 272 -18.38 17.76 -25.69
C TRP A 272 -17.06 17.16 -26.17
N ASP A 273 -16.41 17.75 -27.19
CA ASP A 273 -15.09 17.35 -27.65
C ASP A 273 -13.99 17.82 -26.69
N ASP A 274 -14.23 18.90 -25.96
CA ASP A 274 -13.31 19.41 -24.97
C ASP A 274 -13.28 18.54 -23.71
N GLU A 275 -12.11 17.93 -23.45
CA GLU A 275 -11.87 17.08 -22.28
C GLU A 275 -12.01 17.86 -20.96
N PHE A 276 -11.46 19.08 -20.92
CA PHE A 276 -11.52 19.92 -19.71
C PHE A 276 -12.94 20.38 -19.41
N TRP A 277 -13.70 20.66 -20.45
CA TRP A 277 -15.12 20.99 -20.27
C TRP A 277 -15.92 19.81 -19.70
N ARG A 278 -15.70 18.58 -20.21
CA ARG A 278 -16.34 17.36 -19.69
C ARG A 278 -15.99 17.10 -18.23
N GLU A 279 -14.74 17.36 -17.84
CA GLU A 279 -14.29 17.17 -16.45
C GLU A 279 -15.04 18.10 -15.49
N GLN A 280 -15.34 19.32 -15.90
CA GLN A 280 -16.11 20.30 -15.12
C GLN A 280 -17.64 20.03 -15.15
N HIS A 281 -18.13 19.33 -16.16
CA HIS A 281 -19.55 19.06 -16.40
C HIS A 281 -19.93 17.59 -16.18
N GLN A 282 -19.17 16.88 -15.36
CA GLN A 282 -19.49 15.49 -15.01
C GLN A 282 -20.94 15.28 -14.53
N PRO A 283 -21.56 16.17 -13.73
CA PRO A 283 -22.95 16.00 -13.32
C PRO A 283 -23.95 15.88 -14.50
N GLU A 284 -23.61 16.43 -15.67
CA GLU A 284 -24.44 16.32 -16.86
C GLU A 284 -24.29 14.97 -17.58
N ILE A 285 -23.16 14.26 -17.37
CA ILE A 285 -22.89 12.94 -17.94
C ILE A 285 -23.52 11.83 -17.09
N VAL A 286 -23.55 12.00 -15.77
CA VAL A 286 -24.05 11.01 -14.82
C VAL A 286 -25.43 10.44 -15.16
N PRO A 287 -26.47 11.26 -15.54
CA PRO A 287 -27.77 10.72 -15.91
C PRO A 287 -27.74 9.77 -17.13
N TRP A 288 -26.82 10.00 -18.07
CA TRP A 288 -26.68 9.13 -19.24
C TRP A 288 -26.04 7.80 -18.88
N ILE A 289 -25.05 7.80 -18.00
CA ILE A 289 -24.45 6.56 -17.47
C ILE A 289 -25.51 5.78 -16.69
N ASP A 290 -26.31 6.44 -15.84
CA ASP A 290 -27.37 5.79 -15.06
C ASP A 290 -28.43 5.13 -15.96
N ARG A 291 -28.88 5.82 -17.03
CA ARG A 291 -29.82 5.27 -18.00
C ARG A 291 -29.24 4.05 -18.74
N LEU A 292 -27.97 4.11 -19.16
CA LEU A 292 -27.25 3.01 -19.78
C LEU A 292 -27.16 1.80 -18.81
N CYS A 293 -26.78 2.05 -17.55
CA CYS A 293 -26.65 1.00 -16.55
C CYS A 293 -28.00 0.34 -16.25
N LYS A 294 -29.08 1.08 -16.15
CA LYS A 294 -30.43 0.55 -15.93
C LYS A 294 -31.00 -0.22 -17.13
N ALA A 295 -30.43 -0.06 -18.32
CA ALA A 295 -30.86 -0.78 -19.51
C ALA A 295 -30.21 -2.17 -19.64
N LEU A 296 -29.04 -2.42 -19.01
CA LEU A 296 -28.22 -3.61 -19.19
C LEU A 296 -27.91 -4.30 -17.86
N THR A 297 -27.60 -5.59 -17.90
CA THR A 297 -27.07 -6.35 -16.76
C THR A 297 -25.61 -5.98 -16.49
N VAL A 298 -25.12 -6.27 -15.28
CA VAL A 298 -23.72 -5.98 -14.90
C VAL A 298 -22.73 -6.69 -15.83
N THR A 299 -23.03 -7.92 -16.27
CA THR A 299 -22.20 -8.68 -17.22
C THR A 299 -22.16 -8.02 -18.59
N GLU A 300 -23.35 -7.65 -19.14
CA GLU A 300 -23.44 -6.94 -20.43
C GLU A 300 -22.68 -5.61 -20.40
N LEU A 301 -22.80 -4.86 -19.30
CA LEU A 301 -22.10 -3.59 -19.10
C LEU A 301 -20.58 -3.79 -19.02
N HIS A 302 -20.14 -4.77 -18.25
CA HIS A 302 -18.73 -5.04 -18.06
C HIS A 302 -18.08 -5.53 -19.37
N ASP A 303 -18.64 -6.54 -20.01
CA ASP A 303 -18.05 -7.15 -21.21
C ASP A 303 -17.96 -6.13 -22.35
N LYS A 304 -19.02 -5.36 -22.57
CA LYS A 304 -19.02 -4.30 -23.58
C LYS A 304 -18.07 -3.16 -23.20
N GLY A 305 -18.02 -2.79 -21.94
CA GLY A 305 -17.08 -1.81 -21.43
C GLY A 305 -15.62 -2.20 -21.73
N GLN A 306 -15.22 -3.42 -21.43
CA GLN A 306 -13.88 -3.94 -21.73
C GLN A 306 -13.59 -3.94 -23.24
N GLU A 307 -14.56 -4.38 -24.10
CA GLU A 307 -14.43 -4.33 -25.56
C GLU A 307 -14.16 -2.90 -26.06
N LEU A 308 -14.88 -1.92 -25.52
CA LEU A 308 -14.78 -0.51 -25.89
C LEU A 308 -13.57 0.20 -25.25
N GLY A 309 -12.89 -0.46 -24.30
CA GLY A 309 -11.80 0.13 -23.52
C GLY A 309 -12.28 1.11 -22.44
N LEU A 310 -13.55 1.03 -22.08
CA LEU A 310 -14.16 1.75 -20.96
C LEU A 310 -13.97 0.92 -19.69
N LEU A 311 -13.76 1.60 -18.56
CA LEU A 311 -13.63 0.90 -17.28
C LEU A 311 -14.99 0.83 -16.59
N VAL A 312 -15.71 -0.23 -16.89
CA VAL A 312 -17.00 -0.56 -16.30
C VAL A 312 -16.80 -1.82 -15.47
N LEU A 313 -16.76 -1.67 -14.15
CA LEU A 313 -16.32 -2.73 -13.26
C LEU A 313 -17.34 -2.98 -12.15
N PRO A 314 -17.71 -4.25 -11.89
CA PRO A 314 -18.64 -4.59 -10.83
C PRO A 314 -18.07 -4.24 -9.45
N ILE A 315 -18.93 -3.80 -8.56
CA ILE A 315 -18.64 -3.67 -7.14
C ILE A 315 -19.03 -4.99 -6.49
N ASN A 316 -18.05 -5.88 -6.36
CA ASN A 316 -18.28 -7.21 -5.83
C ASN A 316 -18.53 -7.19 -4.32
N THR A 317 -19.37 -8.09 -3.87
CA THR A 317 -19.48 -8.49 -2.46
C THR A 317 -18.26 -9.34 -2.05
N VAL A 318 -18.05 -9.53 -0.75
CA VAL A 318 -16.99 -10.43 -0.27
C VAL A 318 -17.25 -11.89 -0.68
N GLU A 319 -18.53 -12.29 -0.73
CA GLU A 319 -18.94 -13.62 -1.22
C GLU A 319 -18.61 -13.81 -2.70
N GLU A 320 -18.86 -12.81 -3.54
CA GLU A 320 -18.49 -12.84 -4.96
C GLU A 320 -16.97 -12.90 -5.17
N VAL A 321 -16.19 -12.19 -4.33
CA VAL A 321 -14.73 -12.28 -4.35
C VAL A 321 -14.26 -13.67 -3.92
N ALA A 322 -14.84 -14.26 -2.89
CA ALA A 322 -14.52 -15.62 -2.45
C ALA A 322 -14.81 -16.67 -3.52
N ASN A 323 -15.80 -16.43 -4.39
CA ASN A 323 -16.18 -17.30 -5.48
C ASN A 323 -15.67 -16.83 -6.86
N ASP A 324 -14.74 -15.88 -6.90
CA ASP A 324 -14.27 -15.29 -8.16
C ASP A 324 -13.57 -16.34 -9.07
N PRO A 325 -14.09 -16.61 -10.26
CA PRO A 325 -13.54 -17.62 -11.18
C PRO A 325 -12.09 -17.34 -11.59
N HIS A 326 -11.67 -16.07 -11.58
CA HIS A 326 -10.30 -15.70 -11.93
C HIS A 326 -9.33 -16.08 -10.81
N LEU A 327 -9.63 -15.74 -9.57
CA LEU A 327 -8.81 -16.08 -8.39
C LEU A 327 -8.75 -17.61 -8.21
N ILE A 328 -9.86 -18.31 -8.43
CA ILE A 328 -9.92 -19.77 -8.38
C ILE A 328 -9.03 -20.38 -9.48
N ALA A 329 -9.16 -19.93 -10.73
CA ALA A 329 -8.37 -20.44 -11.87
C ALA A 329 -6.86 -20.18 -11.68
N ARG A 330 -6.49 -19.08 -11.00
CA ARG A 330 -5.10 -18.77 -10.65
C ARG A 330 -4.55 -19.57 -9.46
N GLY A 331 -5.40 -20.41 -8.82
CA GLY A 331 -5.03 -21.16 -7.61
C GLY A 331 -4.68 -20.25 -6.44
N TYR A 332 -5.32 -19.06 -6.36
CA TYR A 332 -5.07 -18.11 -5.29
C TYR A 332 -5.60 -18.62 -3.96
N TYR A 333 -6.72 -19.33 -3.97
CA TYR A 333 -7.32 -19.99 -2.82
C TYR A 333 -6.88 -21.44 -2.75
N GLN A 334 -6.39 -21.86 -1.58
CA GLN A 334 -5.84 -23.20 -1.38
C GLN A 334 -6.36 -23.81 -0.09
N SER A 335 -6.62 -25.11 -0.12
CA SER A 335 -6.98 -25.88 1.07
C SER A 335 -5.74 -26.17 1.91
N VAL A 336 -5.77 -25.85 3.19
CA VAL A 336 -4.70 -26.02 4.15
C VAL A 336 -5.21 -26.78 5.38
N ASP A 337 -4.55 -27.89 5.69
CA ASP A 337 -4.92 -28.72 6.84
C ASP A 337 -4.55 -28.02 8.15
N HIS A 338 -5.50 -27.98 9.09
CA HIS A 338 -5.35 -27.50 10.44
C HIS A 338 -5.68 -28.62 11.43
N PRO A 339 -4.74 -29.53 11.73
CA PRO A 339 -4.97 -30.68 12.58
C PRO A 339 -5.51 -30.32 13.98
N GLN A 340 -5.05 -29.18 14.53
CA GLN A 340 -5.51 -28.65 15.82
C GLN A 340 -7.00 -28.27 15.85
N LEU A 341 -7.56 -27.97 14.68
CA LEU A 341 -8.98 -27.64 14.49
C LEU A 341 -9.79 -28.84 13.96
N ALA A 342 -9.13 -29.97 13.68
CA ALA A 342 -9.69 -31.15 13.03
C ALA A 342 -10.41 -30.86 11.71
N THR A 343 -9.90 -29.87 10.95
CA THR A 343 -10.47 -29.44 9.67
C THR A 343 -9.41 -28.89 8.71
N SER A 344 -9.77 -28.76 7.44
CA SER A 344 -9.02 -28.00 6.44
C SER A 344 -9.72 -26.67 6.22
N LEU A 345 -8.96 -25.59 6.06
CA LEU A 345 -9.45 -24.26 5.77
C LEU A 345 -8.99 -23.81 4.39
N ILE A 346 -9.82 -23.04 3.71
CA ILE A 346 -9.46 -22.38 2.45
C ILE A 346 -8.79 -21.04 2.80
N LEU A 347 -7.54 -20.88 2.42
CA LEU A 347 -6.75 -19.69 2.69
C LEU A 347 -6.16 -19.10 1.38
N PRO A 348 -5.99 -17.78 1.28
CA PRO A 348 -5.25 -17.17 0.19
C PRO A 348 -3.74 -17.45 0.33
N ARG A 349 -3.09 -17.74 -0.80
CA ARG A 349 -1.63 -17.77 -0.90
C ARG A 349 -1.06 -16.35 -1.03
N SER A 350 0.27 -16.24 -1.07
CA SER A 350 0.96 -15.01 -1.42
C SER A 350 0.53 -14.47 -2.80
N PRO A 351 0.30 -13.16 -2.97
CA PRO A 351 0.08 -12.53 -4.27
C PRO A 351 1.36 -12.45 -5.11
N ILE A 352 2.52 -12.65 -4.49
CA ILE A 352 3.83 -12.65 -5.17
C ILE A 352 4.09 -14.03 -5.73
N ARG A 353 4.32 -14.12 -7.04
CA ARG A 353 4.67 -15.36 -7.72
C ARG A 353 6.06 -15.27 -8.33
N THR A 354 6.79 -16.37 -8.27
CA THR A 354 8.08 -16.55 -8.93
C THR A 354 7.93 -17.63 -9.99
N ARG A 355 8.45 -17.39 -11.20
CA ARG A 355 8.37 -18.39 -12.27
C ARG A 355 9.08 -19.70 -11.88
N GLY A 356 8.39 -20.80 -12.05
CA GLY A 356 8.89 -22.12 -11.66
C GLY A 356 8.61 -22.51 -10.22
N GLU A 357 8.14 -21.59 -9.38
CA GLU A 357 7.71 -21.86 -8.01
C GLU A 357 6.20 -21.59 -7.88
N GLN A 358 5.48 -22.52 -7.27
CA GLN A 358 4.07 -22.32 -6.94
C GLN A 358 3.98 -21.90 -5.47
N PRO A 359 3.62 -20.62 -5.17
CA PRO A 359 3.44 -20.20 -3.79
C PRO A 359 2.32 -21.03 -3.15
N ARG A 360 2.58 -21.53 -1.93
CA ARG A 360 1.62 -22.34 -1.19
C ARG A 360 1.13 -21.58 0.03
N ALA A 361 -0.17 -21.61 0.25
CA ALA A 361 -0.74 -21.20 1.52
C ALA A 361 -0.22 -22.16 2.63
N LYS A 362 0.11 -21.59 3.77
CA LYS A 362 0.64 -22.33 4.92
C LYS A 362 -0.33 -22.19 6.09
N ARG A 363 -0.33 -23.16 7.02
CA ARG A 363 -1.10 -23.03 8.25
C ARG A 363 -0.44 -22.06 9.23
N ALA A 364 -1.23 -21.52 10.13
CA ALA A 364 -0.72 -20.84 11.31
C ALA A 364 -0.21 -21.87 12.35
N PRO A 365 0.83 -21.55 13.15
CA PRO A 365 1.35 -22.45 14.19
C PRO A 365 0.40 -22.50 15.38
N THR A 366 0.41 -23.60 16.12
CA THR A 366 -0.21 -23.64 17.44
C THR A 366 0.58 -22.79 18.44
N LEU A 367 -0.07 -22.36 19.52
CA LEU A 367 0.56 -21.53 20.55
C LEU A 367 1.75 -22.26 21.18
N GLY A 368 2.94 -21.67 21.04
CA GLY A 368 4.20 -22.24 21.56
C GLY A 368 4.70 -23.49 20.82
N GLU A 369 4.24 -23.76 19.61
CA GLU A 369 4.62 -24.95 18.82
C GLU A 369 6.14 -25.11 18.69
N HIS A 370 6.89 -24.04 18.76
CA HIS A 370 8.34 -24.04 18.57
C HIS A 370 9.13 -23.72 19.84
N ASN A 371 8.49 -23.77 21.04
CA ASN A 371 9.17 -23.48 22.31
C ASN A 371 10.39 -24.33 22.53
N ASP A 372 10.32 -25.64 22.24
CA ASP A 372 11.44 -26.57 22.46
C ASP A 372 12.65 -26.18 21.61
N GLU A 373 12.44 -25.71 20.41
CA GLU A 373 13.51 -25.28 19.51
C GLU A 373 14.23 -24.01 19.99
N PHE A 374 13.50 -23.05 20.56
CA PHE A 374 14.08 -21.73 20.91
C PHE A 374 14.37 -21.56 22.40
N LEU A 375 13.62 -22.23 23.29
CA LEU A 375 13.70 -21.96 24.72
C LEU A 375 14.44 -23.05 25.50
N THR A 376 14.43 -24.31 25.04
CA THR A 376 15.06 -25.42 25.79
C THR A 376 16.50 -25.67 25.38
N ILE A 377 16.89 -25.37 24.15
CA ILE A 377 18.24 -25.53 23.67
C ILE A 377 19.15 -24.42 24.24
N PRO A 378 20.31 -24.72 24.86
CA PRO A 378 21.21 -23.70 25.35
C PRO A 378 21.64 -22.77 24.21
N ALA A 379 21.67 -21.45 24.48
CA ALA A 379 22.07 -20.45 23.47
C ALA A 379 23.47 -20.72 22.90
N SER A 380 24.37 -21.35 23.69
CA SER A 380 25.70 -21.77 23.28
C SER A 380 25.74 -22.98 22.30
N ALA A 381 24.62 -23.66 22.11
CA ALA A 381 24.52 -24.76 21.15
C ALA A 381 24.21 -24.26 19.71
N PHE A 382 23.78 -23.02 19.60
CA PHE A 382 23.62 -22.38 18.30
C PHE A 382 24.97 -21.76 17.91
N SER A 383 25.68 -22.35 16.95
CA SER A 383 26.73 -21.61 16.25
C SER A 383 26.08 -20.32 15.69
N PRO A 384 26.75 -19.16 15.79
CA PRO A 384 26.34 -18.01 15.00
C PRO A 384 26.13 -18.52 13.57
N ARG A 385 24.98 -18.27 12.96
CA ARG A 385 24.87 -18.42 11.51
C ARG A 385 26.03 -17.61 10.98
N GLU A 386 26.95 -18.23 10.26
CA GLU A 386 28.03 -17.50 9.63
C GLU A 386 27.36 -16.39 8.84
N ALA A 387 27.47 -15.17 9.33
CA ALA A 387 27.08 -13.99 8.63
C ALA A 387 27.85 -14.03 7.33
N GLY A 388 27.20 -14.52 6.27
CA GLY A 388 27.70 -14.98 4.98
C GLY A 388 29.20 -14.99 4.93
N GLY A 389 29.82 -16.17 4.75
CA GLY A 389 31.28 -16.37 4.82
C GLY A 389 32.09 -15.23 4.26
N ASP A 390 33.13 -14.96 4.95
CA ASP A 390 34.13 -13.90 4.81
C ASP A 390 33.88 -12.85 3.72
N VAL A 391 33.29 -11.69 4.11
CA VAL A 391 33.00 -10.55 3.22
C VAL A 391 34.25 -10.15 2.41
N ALA A 392 35.44 -10.41 2.94
CA ALA A 392 36.71 -10.14 2.28
C ALA A 392 37.03 -11.10 1.11
N GLU A 393 36.57 -12.36 1.15
CA GLU A 393 36.77 -13.32 0.06
C GLU A 393 35.70 -13.22 -1.03
N ARG A 394 34.44 -12.81 -0.67
CA ARG A 394 33.38 -12.62 -1.66
C ARG A 394 33.51 -11.35 -2.51
N GLN A 395 34.25 -10.34 -2.04
CA GLN A 395 34.52 -9.13 -2.84
C GLN A 395 35.45 -9.39 -4.06
N ARG A 396 36.07 -10.59 -4.19
CA ARG A 396 36.94 -10.92 -5.31
C ARG A 396 36.26 -11.43 -6.58
N GLY A 397 34.94 -11.63 -6.54
CA GLY A 397 34.14 -12.14 -7.68
C GLY A 397 33.00 -11.27 -8.13
N ALA A 398 32.66 -10.21 -7.39
CA ALA A 398 31.64 -9.26 -7.83
C ALA A 398 32.19 -8.37 -8.94
N PRO A 399 31.45 -8.11 -10.03
CA PRO A 399 31.85 -7.08 -10.98
C PRO A 399 32.04 -5.76 -10.22
N PRO A 400 33.02 -4.92 -10.58
CA PRO A 400 33.26 -3.67 -9.88
C PRO A 400 31.95 -2.87 -9.85
N PRO A 401 31.55 -2.30 -8.71
CA PRO A 401 30.38 -1.43 -8.66
C PRO A 401 30.59 -0.36 -9.72
N HIS A 402 29.59 -0.17 -10.58
CA HIS A 402 29.60 0.91 -11.56
C HIS A 402 29.75 2.21 -10.78
N ALA A 403 30.94 2.81 -10.87
CA ALA A 403 31.23 4.06 -10.23
C ALA A 403 30.41 5.15 -10.94
N SER A 404 29.28 5.50 -10.35
CA SER A 404 28.63 6.77 -10.66
C SER A 404 29.55 7.88 -10.13
N SER A 405 30.42 8.37 -11.01
CA SER A 405 31.28 9.52 -10.72
C SER A 405 30.47 10.81 -10.71
N VAL A 406 29.68 10.99 -9.67
CA VAL A 406 29.27 12.33 -9.28
C VAL A 406 30.43 12.92 -8.49
N LEU A 407 31.12 13.87 -9.08
CA LEU A 407 32.19 14.64 -8.46
C LEU A 407 31.63 15.42 -7.26
N PHE A 408 31.72 14.84 -6.07
CA PHE A 408 31.48 15.55 -4.83
C PHE A 408 32.72 16.34 -4.45
N ASN A 409 32.64 17.66 -4.51
CA ASN A 409 33.66 18.60 -4.07
C ASN A 409 33.97 18.41 -2.56
N GLY A 410 34.84 17.47 -2.20
CA GLY A 410 35.52 17.43 -0.90
C GLY A 410 34.71 17.11 0.33
N ALA A 411 33.41 16.81 0.23
CA ALA A 411 32.61 16.26 1.33
C ALA A 411 32.82 14.74 1.46
N PRO A 412 32.76 14.15 2.67
CA PRO A 412 32.74 12.69 2.80
C PRO A 412 31.58 12.12 1.96
N PRO A 413 31.75 10.95 1.31
CA PRO A 413 30.67 10.34 0.57
C PRO A 413 29.47 10.15 1.51
N PRO A 414 28.25 10.40 1.03
CA PRO A 414 27.06 10.14 1.83
C PRO A 414 27.01 8.66 2.25
N PRO A 415 26.38 8.33 3.37
CA PRO A 415 26.23 6.95 3.80
C PRO A 415 25.59 6.13 2.67
N ARG A 416 26.12 4.94 2.41
CA ARG A 416 25.67 4.07 1.31
C ARG A 416 24.22 3.66 1.54
N ARG A 417 23.35 3.96 0.57
CA ARG A 417 21.95 3.55 0.61
C ARG A 417 21.79 2.06 0.25
N PRO A 418 20.70 1.39 0.67
CA PRO A 418 20.50 -0.06 0.47
C PRO A 418 20.64 -0.52 -0.98
N LEU A 419 20.22 0.29 -1.96
CA LEU A 419 20.22 -0.05 -3.38
C LEU A 419 21.26 0.72 -4.22
N ASP A 420 22.22 1.37 -3.59
CA ASP A 420 23.32 2.01 -4.34
C ASP A 420 24.02 0.99 -5.25
N GLY A 421 24.17 1.37 -6.54
CA GLY A 421 24.76 0.54 -7.57
C GLY A 421 23.79 -0.42 -8.27
N VAL A 422 22.52 -0.47 -7.86
CA VAL A 422 21.45 -1.19 -8.56
C VAL A 422 20.90 -0.33 -9.69
N ARG A 423 20.76 -0.89 -10.90
CA ARG A 423 20.15 -0.22 -12.04
C ARG A 423 18.87 -0.89 -12.48
N VAL A 424 17.83 -0.09 -12.68
CA VAL A 424 16.47 -0.52 -13.05
C VAL A 424 16.10 0.05 -14.41
N LEU A 425 15.69 -0.79 -15.35
CA LEU A 425 14.95 -0.37 -16.54
C LEU A 425 13.47 -0.37 -16.23
N ASP A 426 12.89 0.81 -16.19
CA ASP A 426 11.54 1.07 -15.75
C ASP A 426 10.60 1.34 -16.92
N PHE A 427 9.76 0.36 -17.27
CA PHE A 427 8.66 0.47 -18.23
C PHE A 427 7.32 0.73 -17.55
N THR A 428 7.32 1.02 -16.26
CA THR A 428 6.06 1.28 -15.55
C THR A 428 5.51 2.66 -15.88
N TRP A 429 4.21 2.80 -15.73
CA TRP A 429 3.51 4.05 -15.96
C TRP A 429 2.31 4.16 -15.02
N ALA A 430 1.64 5.32 -15.03
CA ALA A 430 0.60 5.70 -14.07
C ALA A 430 1.13 5.65 -12.62
N ILE A 431 0.30 5.29 -11.64
CA ILE A 431 0.66 5.39 -10.22
C ILE A 431 1.34 4.10 -9.73
N ALA A 432 0.63 2.99 -9.76
CA ALA A 432 1.01 1.75 -9.07
C ALA A 432 2.44 1.27 -9.38
N GLY A 433 2.79 1.15 -10.67
CA GLY A 433 4.12 0.73 -11.07
C GLY A 433 5.18 1.81 -10.85
N SER A 434 4.89 3.06 -11.27
CA SER A 434 5.84 4.17 -11.16
C SER A 434 6.19 4.48 -9.71
N LEU A 435 5.23 4.41 -8.79
CA LEU A 435 5.50 4.61 -7.38
C LEU A 435 6.38 3.49 -6.81
N GLY A 436 6.16 2.23 -7.21
CA GLY A 436 7.00 1.11 -6.78
C GLY A 436 8.47 1.27 -7.19
N THR A 437 8.74 1.79 -8.40
CA THR A 437 10.12 2.07 -8.83
C THR A 437 10.67 3.38 -8.27
N ARG A 438 9.82 4.33 -7.85
CA ARG A 438 10.25 5.47 -7.04
C ARG A 438 10.77 5.01 -5.68
N LEU A 439 10.07 4.11 -4.97
CA LEU A 439 10.56 3.55 -3.70
C LEU A 439 11.98 2.96 -3.86
N LEU A 440 12.25 2.27 -4.97
CA LEU A 440 13.60 1.77 -5.25
C LEU A 440 14.60 2.93 -5.49
N ALA A 441 14.19 4.01 -6.16
CA ALA A 441 15.04 5.19 -6.37
C ALA A 441 15.35 5.92 -5.05
N ASP A 442 14.37 6.07 -4.18
CA ASP A 442 14.54 6.66 -2.84
C ASP A 442 15.54 5.86 -2.00
N LEU A 443 15.57 4.52 -2.17
CA LEU A 443 16.55 3.62 -1.56
C LEU A 443 17.92 3.57 -2.26
N GLY A 444 18.13 4.33 -3.34
CA GLY A 444 19.43 4.50 -4.02
C GLY A 444 19.59 3.84 -5.37
N ALA A 445 18.59 3.14 -5.90
CA ALA A 445 18.68 2.57 -7.23
C ALA A 445 18.70 3.65 -8.33
N GLU A 446 19.49 3.43 -9.37
CA GLU A 446 19.43 4.22 -10.60
C GLU A 446 18.29 3.71 -11.48
N VAL A 447 17.18 4.45 -11.50
CA VAL A 447 15.96 4.05 -12.22
C VAL A 447 15.87 4.80 -13.54
N LEU A 448 16.01 4.07 -14.66
CA LEU A 448 15.91 4.57 -16.02
C LEU A 448 14.46 4.37 -16.50
N LYS A 449 13.64 5.42 -16.43
CA LYS A 449 12.26 5.41 -16.92
C LYS A 449 12.25 5.55 -18.43
N ILE A 450 11.83 4.49 -19.13
CA ILE A 450 11.75 4.44 -20.59
C ILE A 450 10.39 4.98 -21.04
N GLU A 451 10.43 6.06 -21.80
CA GLU A 451 9.25 6.78 -22.27
C GLU A 451 9.27 6.96 -23.80
N SER A 452 8.17 7.34 -24.41
CA SER A 452 8.07 7.64 -25.84
C SER A 452 6.98 8.66 -26.12
N GLU A 453 7.24 9.60 -27.03
CA GLU A 453 6.23 10.57 -27.50
C GLU A 453 4.98 9.88 -28.05
N SER A 454 5.15 8.72 -28.66
CA SER A 454 4.02 7.92 -29.18
C SER A 454 3.10 7.37 -28.09
N ARG A 455 3.52 7.43 -26.82
CA ARG A 455 2.78 6.98 -25.66
C ARG A 455 3.34 7.60 -24.36
N ILE A 456 2.99 8.86 -24.13
CA ILE A 456 3.36 9.59 -22.92
C ILE A 456 2.66 8.98 -21.70
N ASP A 457 3.36 8.90 -20.58
CA ASP A 457 2.76 8.46 -19.31
C ASP A 457 1.56 9.37 -18.95
N PRO A 458 0.36 8.81 -18.75
CA PRO A 458 -0.84 9.62 -18.50
C PRO A 458 -0.72 10.54 -17.28
N ILE A 459 0.08 10.20 -16.27
CA ILE A 459 0.25 11.08 -15.11
C ILE A 459 1.18 12.28 -15.38
N ARG A 460 1.77 12.42 -16.56
CA ARG A 460 2.45 13.65 -16.97
C ARG A 460 1.47 14.78 -17.32
N TYR A 461 0.24 14.45 -17.72
CA TYR A 461 -0.79 15.42 -18.10
C TYR A 461 -2.11 15.28 -17.36
N ARG A 462 -2.29 14.22 -16.55
CA ARG A 462 -3.45 14.01 -15.69
C ARG A 462 -3.06 14.04 -14.22
N GLY A 463 -3.93 14.58 -13.39
CA GLY A 463 -3.72 14.74 -11.96
C GLY A 463 -3.58 16.22 -11.60
N VAL A 464 -2.84 16.50 -10.55
CA VAL A 464 -2.71 17.84 -9.98
C VAL A 464 -1.79 18.70 -10.83
N GLN A 465 -2.33 19.80 -11.37
CA GLN A 465 -1.60 20.75 -12.23
C GLN A 465 -1.57 22.14 -11.59
N PRO A 466 -0.49 22.91 -11.79
CA PRO A 466 -0.44 24.31 -11.39
C PRO A 466 -1.42 25.13 -12.22
N PRO A 467 -2.18 26.06 -11.61
CA PRO A 467 -3.08 26.93 -12.35
C PRO A 467 -2.28 27.81 -13.33
N ASN A 468 -2.77 27.91 -14.57
CA ASN A 468 -2.18 28.72 -15.63
C ASN A 468 -0.76 28.33 -16.12
N HIS A 469 -0.25 27.17 -15.72
CA HIS A 469 1.05 26.67 -16.20
C HIS A 469 0.96 25.17 -16.49
N PHE A 470 0.43 24.81 -17.65
CA PHE A 470 0.35 23.42 -18.09
C PHE A 470 1.59 23.02 -18.88
N SER A 471 2.29 22.00 -18.38
CA SER A 471 3.35 21.29 -19.11
C SER A 471 3.35 19.82 -18.69
N ILE A 472 3.81 18.93 -19.57
CA ILE A 472 4.01 17.51 -19.23
C ILE A 472 5.10 17.30 -18.16
N ASN A 473 5.82 18.34 -17.79
CA ASN A 473 6.88 18.33 -16.77
C ASN A 473 6.42 18.94 -15.44
N THR A 474 5.24 19.56 -15.38
CA THR A 474 4.76 20.30 -14.21
C THR A 474 3.63 19.60 -13.45
N ASN A 475 3.29 18.37 -13.81
CA ASN A 475 2.29 17.61 -13.09
C ASN A 475 2.77 17.16 -11.70
N GLY A 476 2.02 17.49 -10.64
CA GLY A 476 2.34 17.15 -9.27
C GLY A 476 2.32 15.64 -9.02
N THR A 477 1.31 14.94 -9.55
CA THR A 477 1.20 13.47 -9.39
C THR A 477 2.38 12.75 -10.06
N PHE A 478 2.84 13.21 -11.23
CA PHE A 478 4.03 12.65 -11.86
C PHE A 478 5.29 12.89 -11.02
N ASN A 479 5.42 14.09 -10.45
CA ASN A 479 6.54 14.41 -9.58
C ASN A 479 6.55 13.55 -8.30
N ASP A 480 5.40 13.33 -7.71
CA ASP A 480 5.27 12.44 -6.56
C ASP A 480 5.56 10.97 -6.90
N CYS A 481 5.18 10.47 -8.07
CA CYS A 481 5.36 9.06 -8.46
C CYS A 481 6.69 8.76 -9.15
N SER A 482 7.45 9.76 -9.60
CA SER A 482 8.65 9.57 -10.42
C SER A 482 9.87 10.32 -9.89
N GLY A 483 9.83 10.79 -8.65
CA GLY A 483 10.96 11.44 -8.01
C GLY A 483 12.24 10.59 -8.08
N GLY A 484 13.40 11.23 -8.29
CA GLY A 484 14.71 10.58 -8.31
C GLY A 484 15.03 9.68 -9.49
N LYS A 485 14.11 9.52 -10.45
CA LYS A 485 14.35 8.72 -11.68
C LYS A 485 15.09 9.51 -12.73
N LYS A 486 15.54 8.80 -13.78
CA LYS A 486 16.09 9.37 -15.03
C LYS A 486 15.12 9.10 -16.18
N SER A 487 14.69 10.15 -16.91
CA SER A 487 13.84 10.01 -18.10
C SER A 487 14.69 9.76 -19.34
N VAL A 488 14.40 8.64 -20.02
CA VAL A 488 15.07 8.21 -21.25
C VAL A 488 14.00 7.97 -22.31
N THR A 489 14.03 8.71 -23.40
CA THR A 489 13.05 8.53 -24.48
C THR A 489 13.55 7.56 -25.53
N LEU A 490 12.79 6.47 -25.73
CA LEU A 490 13.04 5.44 -26.72
C LEU A 490 11.71 4.95 -27.32
N ASN A 491 11.57 5.06 -28.63
CA ASN A 491 10.38 4.60 -29.33
C ASN A 491 10.45 3.10 -29.64
N LEU A 492 9.75 2.28 -28.86
CA LEU A 492 9.72 0.82 -29.01
C LEU A 492 8.87 0.33 -30.21
N LYS A 493 8.42 1.24 -31.08
CA LYS A 493 7.85 0.87 -32.38
C LYS A 493 8.93 0.76 -33.46
N THR A 494 10.14 1.24 -33.21
CA THR A 494 11.30 1.12 -34.08
C THR A 494 12.18 -0.05 -33.65
N GLU A 495 12.87 -0.68 -34.61
CA GLU A 495 13.80 -1.78 -34.31
C GLU A 495 14.99 -1.27 -33.50
N GLU A 496 15.49 -0.06 -33.84
CA GLU A 496 16.60 0.59 -33.15
C GLU A 496 16.26 0.91 -31.68
N GLY A 497 15.00 1.28 -31.39
CA GLY A 497 14.55 1.53 -30.01
C GLY A 497 14.50 0.26 -29.19
N ILE A 498 14.06 -0.85 -29.79
CA ILE A 498 14.09 -2.17 -29.13
C ILE A 498 15.53 -2.62 -28.91
N GLU A 499 16.43 -2.44 -29.89
CA GLU A 499 17.82 -2.86 -29.75
C GLU A 499 18.53 -2.03 -28.67
N ALA A 500 18.34 -0.71 -28.63
CA ALA A 500 18.87 0.12 -27.55
C ALA A 500 18.42 -0.35 -26.16
N VAL A 501 17.15 -0.78 -26.01
CA VAL A 501 16.66 -1.37 -24.75
C VAL A 501 17.35 -2.70 -24.45
N ARG A 502 17.59 -3.56 -25.45
CA ARG A 502 18.32 -4.82 -25.26
C ARG A 502 19.75 -4.60 -24.81
N GLU A 503 20.42 -3.60 -25.37
CA GLU A 503 21.76 -3.19 -24.95
C GLU A 503 21.73 -2.64 -23.52
N LEU A 504 20.78 -1.75 -23.18
CA LEU A 504 20.61 -1.22 -21.82
C LEU A 504 20.34 -2.34 -20.78
N ALA A 505 19.59 -3.39 -21.17
CA ALA A 505 19.28 -4.50 -20.29
C ALA A 505 20.53 -5.30 -19.85
N GLN A 506 21.59 -5.31 -20.64
CA GLN A 506 22.87 -5.93 -20.27
C GLN A 506 23.56 -5.18 -19.11
N HIS A 507 23.22 -3.91 -18.93
CA HIS A 507 23.72 -3.03 -17.87
C HIS A 507 22.74 -2.89 -16.70
N ALA A 508 21.56 -3.51 -16.78
CA ALA A 508 20.53 -3.42 -15.75
C ALA A 508 20.52 -4.63 -14.84
N ASP A 509 20.11 -4.44 -13.60
CA ASP A 509 19.87 -5.50 -12.59
C ASP A 509 18.43 -5.97 -12.59
N LEU A 510 17.53 -5.05 -12.91
CA LEU A 510 16.08 -5.25 -12.92
C LEU A 510 15.45 -4.63 -14.16
N VAL A 511 14.51 -5.34 -14.75
CA VAL A 511 13.54 -4.80 -15.70
C VAL A 511 12.16 -4.92 -15.09
N THR A 512 11.39 -3.83 -15.07
CA THR A 512 10.05 -3.84 -14.49
C THR A 512 9.02 -3.19 -15.41
N SER A 513 7.80 -3.75 -15.43
CA SER A 513 6.69 -3.20 -16.19
C SER A 513 5.35 -3.45 -15.49
N ASN A 514 4.36 -2.61 -15.79
CA ASN A 514 2.96 -2.85 -15.44
C ASN A 514 2.05 -2.86 -16.68
N TYR A 515 2.60 -3.24 -17.82
CA TYR A 515 1.85 -3.41 -19.05
C TYR A 515 0.96 -4.66 -18.99
N THR A 516 -0.01 -4.71 -19.91
CA THR A 516 -0.79 -5.93 -20.16
C THR A 516 0.14 -7.12 -20.44
N PRO A 517 -0.27 -8.35 -20.09
CA PRO A 517 0.56 -9.54 -20.23
C PRO A 517 1.23 -9.68 -21.60
N TYR A 518 2.42 -10.23 -21.62
CA TYR A 518 3.20 -10.54 -22.83
C TYR A 518 3.56 -9.32 -23.71
N ARG A 519 3.43 -8.09 -23.20
CA ARG A 519 3.78 -6.91 -24.02
C ARG A 519 5.28 -6.84 -24.27
N LEU A 520 6.10 -7.06 -23.26
CA LEU A 520 7.55 -7.09 -23.40
C LEU A 520 8.01 -8.26 -24.27
N ASP A 521 7.36 -9.44 -24.15
CA ASP A 521 7.66 -10.62 -24.97
C ASP A 521 7.40 -10.34 -26.46
N ARG A 522 6.33 -9.61 -26.79
CA ARG A 522 6.03 -9.21 -28.19
C ARG A 522 7.07 -8.27 -28.79
N TRP A 523 7.83 -7.58 -27.97
CA TRP A 523 8.96 -6.75 -28.38
C TRP A 523 10.31 -7.48 -28.35
N GLY A 524 10.34 -8.76 -27.97
CA GLY A 524 11.57 -9.54 -27.83
C GLY A 524 12.48 -9.05 -26.68
N ILE A 525 11.87 -8.45 -25.67
CA ILE A 525 12.50 -8.00 -24.41
C ILE A 525 11.76 -8.58 -23.18
N GLY A 526 11.11 -9.73 -23.35
CA GLY A 526 10.56 -10.50 -22.25
C GLY A 526 11.64 -11.21 -21.42
N TYR A 527 11.22 -11.87 -20.33
CA TYR A 527 12.18 -12.52 -19.43
C TYR A 527 13.07 -13.56 -20.14
N ASP A 528 12.49 -14.39 -21.01
CA ASP A 528 13.25 -15.43 -21.69
C ASP A 528 14.25 -14.86 -22.70
N ASP A 529 13.94 -13.72 -23.32
CA ASP A 529 14.85 -13.01 -24.23
C ASP A 529 15.98 -12.35 -23.46
N LEU A 530 15.64 -11.60 -22.40
CA LEU A 530 16.63 -10.87 -21.60
C LEU A 530 17.56 -11.81 -20.83
N ARG A 531 17.08 -12.97 -20.38
CA ARG A 531 17.90 -13.97 -19.71
C ARG A 531 18.99 -14.57 -20.61
N GLN A 532 18.79 -14.56 -21.93
CA GLN A 532 19.81 -14.99 -22.89
C GLN A 532 20.97 -13.95 -22.97
N LEU A 533 20.64 -12.66 -22.79
CA LEU A 533 21.62 -11.56 -22.80
C LEU A 533 22.30 -11.43 -21.44
N LYS A 534 21.55 -11.55 -20.37
CA LYS A 534 21.99 -11.43 -18.98
C LYS A 534 21.35 -12.53 -18.12
N PRO A 535 22.05 -13.66 -17.86
CA PRO A 535 21.47 -14.83 -17.20
C PRO A 535 20.96 -14.58 -15.78
N ASP A 536 21.50 -13.57 -15.09
CA ASP A 536 21.16 -13.18 -13.73
C ASP A 536 20.15 -12.02 -13.67
N ILE A 537 19.54 -11.64 -14.80
CA ILE A 537 18.56 -10.55 -14.84
C ILE A 537 17.32 -10.87 -13.97
N ILE A 538 16.84 -9.87 -13.24
CA ILE A 538 15.55 -9.93 -12.57
C ILE A 538 14.53 -9.22 -13.44
N VAL A 539 13.36 -9.82 -13.63
CA VAL A 539 12.22 -9.17 -14.30
C VAL A 539 11.01 -9.19 -13.36
N CYS A 540 10.40 -8.05 -13.12
CA CYS A 540 9.20 -7.92 -12.30
C CYS A 540 8.04 -7.36 -13.13
N ASN A 541 6.95 -8.11 -13.22
CA ASN A 541 5.72 -7.68 -13.88
C ASN A 541 4.62 -7.42 -12.83
N VAL A 542 4.06 -6.22 -12.82
CA VAL A 542 2.94 -5.83 -11.97
C VAL A 542 1.70 -5.68 -12.84
N ALA A 543 1.04 -6.80 -13.12
CA ALA A 543 -0.18 -6.79 -13.93
C ALA A 543 -1.43 -6.63 -13.05
N VAL A 544 -2.44 -5.92 -13.56
CA VAL A 544 -3.70 -5.69 -12.83
C VAL A 544 -4.30 -7.00 -12.34
N MET A 545 -4.53 -7.96 -13.25
CA MET A 545 -5.12 -9.26 -12.96
C MET A 545 -4.08 -10.40 -12.87
N GLY A 546 -2.78 -10.08 -13.02
CA GLY A 546 -1.74 -11.08 -13.23
C GLY A 546 -1.62 -11.47 -14.71
N ILE A 547 -0.62 -12.34 -15.03
CA ILE A 547 -0.28 -12.69 -16.41
C ILE A 547 -1.08 -13.92 -16.93
N GLU A 548 -1.79 -14.62 -16.06
CA GLU A 548 -2.55 -15.85 -16.37
C GLU A 548 -3.97 -15.75 -15.81
N GLY A 549 -4.85 -16.61 -16.32
CA GLY A 549 -6.23 -16.72 -15.89
C GLY A 549 -7.23 -16.08 -16.86
N PRO A 550 -8.53 -16.31 -16.69
CA PRO A 550 -9.56 -15.92 -17.67
C PRO A 550 -9.68 -14.40 -17.88
N ARG A 551 -9.20 -13.59 -16.91
CA ARG A 551 -9.27 -12.13 -16.95
C ARG A 551 -7.89 -11.46 -17.04
N ALA A 552 -6.84 -12.18 -17.41
CA ALA A 552 -5.46 -11.65 -17.43
C ALA A 552 -5.31 -10.39 -18.31
N GLU A 553 -6.06 -10.26 -19.39
CA GLU A 553 -6.01 -9.10 -20.29
C GLU A 553 -6.96 -7.95 -19.89
N TRP A 554 -7.72 -8.10 -18.79
CA TRP A 554 -8.59 -7.04 -18.31
C TRP A 554 -7.79 -5.83 -17.86
N ARG A 555 -8.36 -4.67 -18.12
CA ARG A 555 -7.76 -3.39 -17.77
C ARG A 555 -8.51 -2.77 -16.62
N SER A 556 -7.77 -2.19 -15.70
CA SER A 556 -8.31 -1.40 -14.60
C SER A 556 -7.28 -0.39 -14.11
N TYR A 557 -7.72 0.51 -13.25
CA TYR A 557 -6.94 1.36 -12.38
C TYR A 557 -7.40 1.14 -10.94
N GLY A 558 -6.77 1.81 -9.98
CA GLY A 558 -7.03 1.60 -8.56
C GLY A 558 -8.51 1.60 -8.16
N ASN A 559 -9.33 2.50 -8.71
CA ASN A 559 -10.78 2.54 -8.42
C ASN A 559 -11.52 1.27 -8.82
N GLY A 560 -11.22 0.76 -10.01
CA GLY A 560 -11.83 -0.48 -10.47
C GLY A 560 -11.37 -1.69 -9.68
N ILE A 561 -10.12 -1.69 -9.22
CA ILE A 561 -9.62 -2.74 -8.31
C ILE A 561 -10.33 -2.65 -6.96
N VAL A 562 -10.50 -1.45 -6.41
CA VAL A 562 -11.28 -1.21 -5.16
C VAL A 562 -12.71 -1.72 -5.29
N ALA A 563 -13.33 -1.53 -6.47
CA ALA A 563 -14.66 -2.08 -6.75
C ALA A 563 -14.65 -3.61 -6.77
N MET A 564 -13.79 -4.20 -7.60
CA MET A 564 -13.77 -5.66 -7.80
C MET A 564 -13.30 -6.44 -6.57
N CYS A 565 -12.39 -5.89 -5.75
CA CYS A 565 -11.86 -6.60 -4.58
C CYS A 565 -12.80 -6.63 -3.37
N GLY A 566 -14.01 -6.02 -3.44
CA GLY A 566 -14.99 -6.02 -2.37
C GLY A 566 -14.92 -4.84 -1.40
N LEU A 567 -13.83 -4.07 -1.38
CA LEU A 567 -13.66 -2.95 -0.44
C LEU A 567 -14.73 -1.86 -0.61
N ALA A 568 -15.06 -1.51 -1.86
CA ALA A 568 -16.13 -0.54 -2.13
C ALA A 568 -17.49 -1.03 -1.60
N HIS A 569 -17.80 -2.32 -1.75
CA HIS A 569 -19.05 -2.88 -1.24
C HIS A 569 -19.13 -2.80 0.29
N ARG A 570 -18.00 -2.95 0.98
CA ARG A 570 -17.92 -2.88 2.45
C ARG A 570 -18.00 -1.45 3.00
N SER A 571 -17.69 -0.45 2.17
CA SER A 571 -17.68 0.97 2.55
C SER A 571 -19.04 1.61 2.31
N GLY A 572 -19.46 2.50 3.24
CA GLY A 572 -20.72 3.23 3.15
C GLY A 572 -21.71 2.88 4.25
N PHE A 573 -22.77 3.67 4.34
CA PHE A 573 -23.82 3.51 5.33
C PHE A 573 -24.81 2.38 4.97
N PRO A 574 -25.41 1.72 5.98
CA PRO A 574 -26.46 0.73 5.77
C PRO A 574 -27.62 1.29 4.93
N GLY A 575 -28.08 0.49 3.96
CA GLY A 575 -29.24 0.86 3.11
C GLY A 575 -28.94 1.90 2.02
N LYS A 576 -27.73 2.45 1.96
CA LYS A 576 -27.30 3.38 0.89
C LYS A 576 -26.43 2.67 -0.17
N ALA A 577 -26.14 3.37 -1.26
CA ALA A 577 -25.19 2.91 -2.27
C ALA A 577 -23.81 2.63 -1.66
N PRO A 578 -23.07 1.63 -2.15
CA PRO A 578 -21.69 1.44 -1.77
C PRO A 578 -20.86 2.65 -2.23
N ILE A 579 -19.81 2.95 -1.48
CA ILE A 579 -18.95 4.09 -1.75
C ILE A 579 -17.53 3.55 -2.06
N GLY A 580 -16.84 4.18 -3.01
CA GLY A 580 -15.40 3.96 -3.19
C GLY A 580 -14.60 4.32 -1.92
N LEU A 581 -13.30 4.35 -2.02
CA LEU A 581 -12.44 4.71 -0.89
C LEU A 581 -12.03 6.20 -0.90
N GLY A 582 -12.56 7.01 -1.82
CA GLY A 582 -12.15 8.42 -1.98
C GLY A 582 -10.73 8.59 -2.56
N THR A 583 -9.96 7.51 -2.60
CA THR A 583 -8.59 7.46 -3.15
C THR A 583 -8.38 6.19 -3.96
N LEU A 584 -7.28 6.14 -4.73
CA LEU A 584 -6.83 4.95 -5.45
C LEU A 584 -6.03 3.99 -4.54
N HIS A 585 -6.49 3.71 -3.34
CA HIS A 585 -5.75 3.05 -2.26
C HIS A 585 -4.92 1.83 -2.73
N THR A 586 -5.46 1.00 -3.63
CA THR A 586 -4.78 -0.20 -4.13
C THR A 586 -3.56 0.12 -5.01
N ASP A 587 -3.53 1.31 -5.64
CA ASP A 587 -2.37 1.79 -6.39
C ASP A 587 -1.22 2.23 -5.47
N PHE A 588 -1.50 2.46 -4.18
CA PHE A 588 -0.51 2.79 -3.15
C PHE A 588 -0.12 1.58 -2.28
N THR A 589 -0.83 0.48 -2.39
CA THR A 589 -0.52 -0.78 -1.70
C THR A 589 0.49 -1.62 -2.47
N VAL A 590 0.24 -1.85 -3.78
CA VAL A 590 1.07 -2.72 -4.62
C VAL A 590 2.52 -2.24 -4.81
N PRO A 591 2.86 -0.93 -4.75
CA PRO A 591 4.24 -0.46 -4.77
C PRO A 591 5.15 -1.11 -3.72
N TYR A 592 4.65 -1.28 -2.51
CA TYR A 592 5.40 -1.93 -1.42
C TYR A 592 5.60 -3.43 -1.66
N TYR A 593 4.64 -4.11 -2.28
CA TYR A 593 4.82 -5.50 -2.72
C TYR A 593 5.89 -5.60 -3.80
N LEU A 594 5.94 -4.64 -4.74
CA LEU A 594 6.97 -4.57 -5.77
C LEU A 594 8.35 -4.37 -5.13
N SER A 595 8.55 -3.30 -4.35
CA SER A 595 9.84 -2.94 -3.80
C SER A 595 10.38 -4.03 -2.87
N THR A 596 9.56 -4.57 -1.98
CA THR A 596 9.93 -5.68 -1.08
C THR A 596 10.34 -6.93 -1.86
N SER A 597 9.56 -7.32 -2.89
CA SER A 597 9.84 -8.53 -3.68
C SER A 597 11.10 -8.39 -4.52
N VAL A 598 11.31 -7.20 -5.10
CA VAL A 598 12.51 -6.88 -5.88
C VAL A 598 13.74 -6.93 -4.99
N MET A 599 13.70 -6.31 -3.80
CA MET A 599 14.80 -6.38 -2.85
C MET A 599 15.10 -7.82 -2.41
N ALA A 600 14.06 -8.63 -2.16
CA ALA A 600 14.24 -10.04 -1.84
C ALA A 600 14.89 -10.84 -3.01
N ALA A 601 14.54 -10.50 -4.25
CA ALA A 601 15.13 -11.11 -5.43
C ALA A 601 16.58 -10.66 -5.67
N LEU A 602 16.88 -9.38 -5.42
CA LEU A 602 18.26 -8.84 -5.47
C LEU A 602 19.16 -9.51 -4.42
N ASP A 603 18.69 -9.59 -3.18
CA ASP A 603 19.40 -10.30 -2.11
C ASP A 603 19.64 -11.79 -2.46
N HIS A 604 18.61 -12.45 -3.00
CA HIS A 604 18.76 -13.84 -3.48
C HIS A 604 19.82 -13.94 -4.58
N ARG A 605 19.79 -13.07 -5.57
CA ARG A 605 20.74 -13.04 -6.67
C ARG A 605 22.19 -12.79 -6.16
N GLU A 606 22.38 -11.88 -5.24
CA GLU A 606 23.71 -11.61 -4.65
C GLU A 606 24.30 -12.83 -3.96
N ARG A 607 23.45 -13.69 -3.39
CA ARG A 607 23.88 -14.92 -2.71
C ARG A 607 24.07 -16.12 -3.64
N THR A 608 23.26 -16.22 -4.70
CA THR A 608 23.20 -17.43 -5.54
C THR A 608 23.72 -17.22 -6.96
N GLY A 609 23.77 -15.98 -7.44
CA GLY A 609 24.04 -15.64 -8.83
C GLY A 609 22.86 -15.84 -9.77
N GLU A 610 21.65 -16.16 -9.25
CA GLU A 610 20.47 -16.48 -10.03
C GLU A 610 19.49 -15.30 -10.13
N GLY A 611 19.17 -14.86 -11.36
CA GLY A 611 18.08 -13.94 -11.62
C GLY A 611 16.72 -14.63 -11.52
N ARG A 612 15.65 -13.84 -11.43
CA ARG A 612 14.28 -14.36 -11.27
C ARG A 612 13.25 -13.57 -12.06
N TYR A 613 12.17 -14.24 -12.43
CA TYR A 613 10.94 -13.58 -12.89
C TYR A 613 9.94 -13.50 -11.75
N LEU A 614 9.49 -12.29 -11.44
CA LEU A 614 8.48 -11.99 -10.44
C LEU A 614 7.19 -11.54 -11.12
N GLU A 615 6.07 -12.04 -10.64
CA GLU A 615 4.73 -11.59 -11.01
C GLU A 615 3.98 -11.15 -9.75
N ILE A 616 3.40 -9.96 -9.80
CA ILE A 616 2.52 -9.43 -8.77
C ILE A 616 1.20 -9.04 -9.43
N ALA A 617 0.11 -9.68 -9.01
CA ALA A 617 -1.23 -9.30 -9.44
C ALA A 617 -1.81 -8.26 -8.49
N GLN A 618 -2.06 -7.05 -8.99
CA GLN A 618 -2.62 -5.97 -8.16
C GLN A 618 -3.97 -6.37 -7.54
N TYR A 619 -4.78 -7.11 -8.26
CA TYR A 619 -6.06 -7.63 -7.75
C TYR A 619 -5.85 -8.58 -6.56
N GLU A 620 -4.87 -9.48 -6.63
CA GLU A 620 -4.56 -10.39 -5.51
C GLU A 620 -4.03 -9.63 -4.28
N THR A 621 -3.24 -8.57 -4.46
CA THR A 621 -2.80 -7.72 -3.34
C THR A 621 -3.96 -6.97 -2.72
N ALA A 622 -4.89 -6.48 -3.54
CA ALA A 622 -6.07 -5.76 -3.07
C ALA A 622 -7.04 -6.65 -2.28
N VAL A 623 -7.23 -7.89 -2.71
CA VAL A 623 -8.11 -8.85 -2.03
C VAL A 623 -7.61 -9.17 -0.61
N GLN A 624 -6.32 -9.09 -0.33
CA GLN A 624 -5.78 -9.24 1.04
C GLN A 624 -6.24 -8.12 1.98
N LEU A 625 -6.66 -6.98 1.44
CA LEU A 625 -7.16 -5.86 2.24
C LEU A 625 -8.56 -6.12 2.84
N LEU A 626 -9.26 -7.18 2.43
CA LEU A 626 -10.52 -7.59 3.04
C LEU A 626 -10.38 -8.17 4.46
N ASP A 627 -9.15 -8.30 4.96
CA ASP A 627 -8.89 -8.82 6.31
C ASP A 627 -9.45 -10.25 6.51
N THR A 628 -9.95 -10.54 7.70
CA THR A 628 -10.53 -11.84 8.05
C THR A 628 -11.82 -12.14 7.29
N GLU A 629 -12.53 -11.12 6.81
CA GLU A 629 -13.81 -11.31 6.11
C GLU A 629 -13.66 -12.21 4.87
N LEU A 630 -12.56 -12.11 4.15
CA LEU A 630 -12.30 -12.99 3.01
C LEU A 630 -12.19 -14.46 3.43
N ILE A 631 -11.38 -14.75 4.44
CA ILE A 631 -11.19 -16.15 4.87
C ILE A 631 -12.41 -16.70 5.58
N GLU A 632 -13.19 -15.87 6.22
CA GLU A 632 -14.50 -16.23 6.78
C GLU A 632 -15.47 -16.64 5.67
N ALA A 633 -15.60 -15.81 4.61
CA ALA A 633 -16.44 -16.11 3.46
C ALA A 633 -15.97 -17.38 2.72
N LEU A 634 -14.66 -17.55 2.49
CA LEU A 634 -14.07 -18.75 1.87
C LEU A 634 -14.39 -20.02 2.66
N ASN A 635 -14.67 -19.92 3.96
CA ASN A 635 -14.99 -21.05 4.84
C ASN A 635 -16.47 -21.07 5.28
N GLY A 636 -17.35 -20.38 4.53
CA GLY A 636 -18.80 -20.48 4.64
C GLY A 636 -19.45 -19.59 5.71
N ALA A 637 -18.75 -18.61 6.24
CA ALA A 637 -19.37 -17.59 7.08
C ALA A 637 -20.24 -16.63 6.23
N ALA A 638 -21.34 -16.17 6.82
CA ALA A 638 -22.19 -15.17 6.19
C ALA A 638 -21.47 -13.83 6.05
N GLU A 639 -21.76 -13.12 4.97
CA GLU A 639 -21.23 -11.79 4.75
C GLU A 639 -21.69 -10.81 5.83
N ARG A 640 -20.81 -9.95 6.28
CA ARG A 640 -21.12 -8.90 7.25
C ARG A 640 -21.84 -7.73 6.56
N PRO A 641 -22.85 -7.11 7.22
CA PRO A 641 -23.49 -5.93 6.67
C PRO A 641 -22.51 -4.73 6.63
N ARG A 642 -22.77 -3.77 5.75
CA ARG A 642 -22.14 -2.44 5.85
C ARG A 642 -22.55 -1.76 7.15
N MET A 643 -21.61 -1.13 7.83
CA MET A 643 -21.82 -0.53 9.14
C MET A 643 -21.58 0.98 9.18
N GLY A 644 -21.24 1.61 8.06
CA GLY A 644 -20.83 3.02 8.05
C GLY A 644 -19.58 3.23 8.89
N ASN A 645 -19.68 4.12 9.87
CA ASN A 645 -18.60 4.41 10.80
C ASN A 645 -18.62 3.56 12.08
N ARG A 646 -19.55 2.61 12.23
CA ARG A 646 -19.65 1.71 13.39
C ARG A 646 -18.71 0.52 13.26
N SER A 647 -18.39 -0.09 14.41
CA SER A 647 -17.51 -1.27 14.50
C SER A 647 -18.19 -2.44 15.20
N LEU A 648 -17.86 -3.66 14.79
CA LEU A 648 -18.25 -4.89 15.49
C LEU A 648 -17.51 -5.09 16.82
N PHE A 649 -16.35 -4.43 16.99
CA PHE A 649 -15.40 -4.70 18.05
C PHE A 649 -15.22 -3.53 19.02
N MET A 650 -15.74 -2.35 18.68
CA MET A 650 -15.60 -1.10 19.45
C MET A 650 -16.92 -0.34 19.45
N SER A 651 -17.27 0.27 20.57
CA SER A 651 -18.44 1.14 20.66
C SER A 651 -18.33 2.06 21.89
N PRO A 652 -18.59 3.40 21.75
CA PRO A 652 -18.83 4.12 20.50
C PRO A 652 -17.63 4.08 19.53
N HIS A 653 -17.93 4.10 18.23
CA HIS A 653 -16.95 4.17 17.17
C HIS A 653 -17.55 4.94 15.99
N GLY A 654 -16.96 6.10 15.63
CA GLY A 654 -17.58 6.94 14.60
C GLY A 654 -16.82 8.20 14.26
N VAL A 655 -17.40 8.94 13.30
CA VAL A 655 -16.97 10.28 12.87
C VAL A 655 -18.08 11.25 13.25
N PHE A 656 -17.78 12.21 14.11
CA PHE A 656 -18.74 13.08 14.74
C PHE A 656 -18.52 14.54 14.30
N PRO A 657 -19.60 15.33 14.08
CA PRO A 657 -19.46 16.72 13.65
C PRO A 657 -18.89 17.59 14.78
N ALA A 658 -17.97 18.49 14.44
CA ALA A 658 -17.42 19.50 15.33
C ALA A 658 -17.94 20.91 14.97
N ALA A 659 -17.61 21.91 15.77
CA ALA A 659 -17.91 23.31 15.42
C ALA A 659 -17.07 23.75 14.20
N GLY A 660 -17.71 24.42 13.26
CA GLY A 660 -17.10 24.85 12.00
C GLY A 660 -17.69 24.13 10.80
N GLU A 661 -17.44 24.68 9.62
CA GLU A 661 -17.91 24.10 8.35
C GLU A 661 -17.04 22.90 7.97
N GLU A 662 -17.69 21.75 7.75
CA GLU A 662 -17.01 20.49 7.36
C GLU A 662 -15.89 20.08 8.33
N ARG A 663 -16.04 20.37 9.63
CA ARG A 663 -15.13 19.91 10.68
C ARG A 663 -15.70 18.71 11.41
N TRP A 664 -14.86 17.69 11.55
CA TRP A 664 -15.25 16.38 12.08
C TRP A 664 -14.15 15.83 12.99
N VAL A 665 -14.55 15.01 13.95
CA VAL A 665 -13.62 14.27 14.83
C VAL A 665 -13.96 12.78 14.82
N ALA A 666 -12.97 11.94 14.59
CA ALA A 666 -13.07 10.50 14.74
C ALA A 666 -12.84 10.13 16.21
N ILE A 667 -13.70 9.26 16.76
CA ILE A 667 -13.62 8.80 18.16
C ILE A 667 -13.89 7.30 18.17
N ALA A 668 -13.09 6.54 18.96
CA ALA A 668 -13.30 5.11 19.16
C ALA A 668 -13.05 4.72 20.61
N CYS A 669 -13.93 3.94 21.19
CA CYS A 669 -13.74 3.32 22.50
C CYS A 669 -13.41 1.84 22.32
N ARG A 670 -12.16 1.48 22.59
CA ARG A 670 -11.65 0.09 22.45
C ARG A 670 -12.24 -0.84 23.51
N ASP A 671 -12.49 -0.27 24.68
CA ASP A 671 -12.92 -1.01 25.86
C ASP A 671 -13.82 -0.20 26.81
N ASP A 672 -14.14 -0.76 27.96
CA ASP A 672 -15.00 -0.13 28.97
C ASP A 672 -14.29 1.01 29.72
N ALA A 673 -12.94 1.06 29.72
CA ALA A 673 -12.18 2.14 30.31
C ALA A 673 -12.25 3.39 29.44
N ASP A 674 -12.06 3.23 28.12
CA ASP A 674 -12.21 4.30 27.12
C ASP A 674 -13.63 4.89 27.18
N TRP A 675 -14.67 4.03 27.29
CA TRP A 675 -16.06 4.48 27.44
C TRP A 675 -16.28 5.33 28.70
N ARG A 676 -15.78 4.90 29.85
CA ARG A 676 -15.92 5.68 31.10
C ARG A 676 -15.14 7.02 31.01
N ASN A 677 -13.99 7.00 30.40
CA ASN A 677 -13.19 8.21 30.17
C ASN A 677 -13.91 9.18 29.23
N LEU A 678 -14.52 8.71 28.16
CA LEU A 678 -15.33 9.51 27.24
C LEU A 678 -16.50 10.17 28.00
N CYS A 679 -17.28 9.41 28.77
CA CYS A 679 -18.37 9.94 29.59
C CYS A 679 -17.89 11.04 30.57
N ARG A 680 -16.72 10.85 31.19
CA ARG A 680 -16.10 11.81 32.09
C ARG A 680 -15.74 13.10 31.36
N VAL A 681 -15.13 13.02 30.18
CA VAL A 681 -14.78 14.19 29.35
C VAL A 681 -16.03 14.96 28.91
N MET A 682 -17.07 14.25 28.47
CA MET A 682 -18.33 14.86 28.08
C MET A 682 -19.18 15.42 29.26
N GLY A 683 -18.81 15.12 30.51
CA GLY A 683 -19.62 15.45 31.70
C GLY A 683 -20.91 14.64 31.81
N ARG A 684 -21.01 13.47 31.17
CA ARG A 684 -22.19 12.61 31.09
C ARG A 684 -22.14 11.48 32.14
N ALA A 685 -22.12 11.88 33.42
CA ALA A 685 -22.18 10.93 34.54
C ALA A 685 -23.46 10.08 34.54
N ASP A 686 -24.56 10.57 33.94
CA ASP A 686 -25.79 9.85 33.72
C ASP A 686 -25.61 8.61 32.84
N LEU A 687 -24.88 8.74 31.73
CA LEU A 687 -24.54 7.60 30.83
C LEU A 687 -23.57 6.63 31.50
N ALA A 688 -22.54 7.15 32.20
CA ALA A 688 -21.58 6.32 32.91
C ALA A 688 -22.21 5.47 34.06
N ALA A 689 -23.37 5.88 34.57
CA ALA A 689 -24.07 5.20 35.66
C ALA A 689 -25.05 4.11 35.17
N ARG A 690 -25.18 3.91 33.88
CA ARG A 690 -26.11 2.94 33.29
C ARG A 690 -25.45 1.55 33.15
N PRO A 691 -25.88 0.54 33.94
CA PRO A 691 -25.23 -0.78 33.93
C PRO A 691 -25.27 -1.49 32.57
N GLU A 692 -26.31 -1.25 31.77
CA GLU A 692 -26.40 -1.80 30.41
C GLU A 692 -25.30 -1.29 29.47
N LEU A 693 -24.71 -0.14 29.74
CA LEU A 693 -23.62 0.44 28.93
C LEU A 693 -22.21 -0.01 29.38
N ASP A 694 -22.12 -0.79 30.46
CA ASP A 694 -20.84 -1.33 30.96
C ASP A 694 -20.24 -2.43 30.04
N SER A 695 -20.97 -2.85 29.01
CA SER A 695 -20.49 -3.86 28.07
C SER A 695 -20.54 -3.37 26.61
N LEU A 696 -19.67 -3.90 25.76
CA LEU A 696 -19.67 -3.63 24.32
C LEU A 696 -21.05 -3.87 23.70
N ALA A 697 -21.67 -5.04 23.99
CA ALA A 697 -22.97 -5.39 23.45
C ALA A 697 -24.07 -4.41 23.89
N GLY A 698 -24.01 -3.94 25.14
CA GLY A 698 -24.95 -2.95 25.64
C GLY A 698 -24.79 -1.57 24.98
N ARG A 699 -23.55 -1.14 24.73
CA ARG A 699 -23.28 0.09 23.98
C ARG A 699 -23.75 -0.04 22.54
N GLN A 700 -23.47 -1.16 21.88
CA GLN A 700 -23.94 -1.42 20.51
C GLN A 700 -25.45 -1.42 20.39
N ALA A 701 -26.17 -1.93 21.39
CA ALA A 701 -27.62 -1.89 21.40
C ALA A 701 -28.20 -0.46 21.56
N ASN A 702 -27.39 0.51 22.00
CA ASN A 702 -27.80 1.90 22.24
C ASN A 702 -27.00 2.90 21.38
N GLU A 703 -26.37 2.47 20.27
CA GLU A 703 -25.47 3.29 19.46
C GLU A 703 -26.08 4.61 19.00
N ASP A 704 -27.34 4.60 18.53
CA ASP A 704 -28.01 5.82 18.07
C ASP A 704 -28.09 6.90 19.17
N GLU A 705 -28.38 6.50 20.41
CA GLU A 705 -28.43 7.41 21.57
C GLU A 705 -27.04 7.94 21.92
N LEU A 706 -26.05 7.05 21.91
CA LEU A 706 -24.67 7.40 22.23
C LEU A 706 -24.04 8.33 21.18
N GLU A 707 -24.27 8.04 19.91
CA GLU A 707 -23.81 8.88 18.80
C GLU A 707 -24.45 10.27 18.83
N ALA A 708 -25.74 10.37 19.17
CA ALA A 708 -26.41 11.65 19.36
C ALA A 708 -25.78 12.45 20.51
N ALA A 709 -25.57 11.80 21.68
CA ALA A 709 -24.96 12.44 22.85
C ALA A 709 -23.53 12.91 22.59
N ILE A 710 -22.73 12.15 21.85
CA ILE A 710 -21.38 12.53 21.44
C ILE A 710 -21.43 13.70 20.45
N SER A 711 -22.32 13.63 19.46
CA SER A 711 -22.49 14.69 18.45
C SER A 711 -22.92 16.02 19.08
N ASP A 712 -23.80 15.98 20.08
CA ASP A 712 -24.22 17.17 20.80
C ASP A 712 -23.06 17.82 21.56
N TRP A 713 -22.17 17.01 22.13
CA TRP A 713 -20.99 17.49 22.83
C TRP A 713 -19.93 18.03 21.86
N THR A 714 -19.59 17.29 20.79
CA THR A 714 -18.55 17.68 19.82
C THR A 714 -18.91 18.95 19.05
N ARG A 715 -20.19 19.18 18.72
CA ARG A 715 -20.67 20.42 18.06
C ARG A 715 -20.44 21.69 18.91
N THR A 716 -20.24 21.58 20.21
CA THR A 716 -20.01 22.73 21.09
C THR A 716 -18.59 23.28 21.05
N GLN A 717 -17.66 22.62 20.37
CA GLN A 717 -16.23 22.94 20.31
C GLN A 717 -15.60 22.52 18.97
N ASP A 718 -14.41 23.07 18.67
CA ASP A 718 -13.67 22.64 17.49
C ASP A 718 -13.12 21.22 17.63
N ASP A 719 -12.79 20.61 16.50
CA ASP A 719 -12.28 19.25 16.39
C ASP A 719 -10.96 19.05 17.14
N TRP A 720 -10.02 20.00 17.04
CA TRP A 720 -8.72 19.93 17.73
C TRP A 720 -8.88 20.06 19.25
N THR A 721 -9.86 20.83 19.74
CA THR A 721 -10.18 20.92 21.18
C THR A 721 -10.77 19.59 21.66
N SER A 722 -11.71 19.02 20.91
CA SER A 722 -12.28 17.69 21.19
C SER A 722 -11.20 16.63 21.26
N TYR A 723 -10.32 16.59 20.27
CA TYR A 723 -9.17 15.68 20.21
C TYR A 723 -8.28 15.79 21.46
N ARG A 724 -7.80 17.02 21.79
CA ARG A 724 -6.92 17.22 22.95
C ARG A 724 -7.54 16.78 24.27
N LEU A 725 -8.83 17.02 24.47
CA LEU A 725 -9.54 16.60 25.68
C LEU A 725 -9.63 15.08 25.79
N LEU A 726 -9.90 14.40 24.67
CA LEU A 726 -10.05 12.95 24.62
C LEU A 726 -8.72 12.22 24.76
N ILE A 727 -7.70 12.63 24.02
CA ILE A 727 -6.36 12.02 24.10
C ILE A 727 -5.76 12.18 25.50
N ASN A 728 -5.88 13.35 26.11
CA ASN A 728 -5.43 13.55 27.50
C ASN A 728 -6.17 12.65 28.51
N ALA A 729 -7.31 12.13 28.13
CA ALA A 729 -8.08 11.17 28.94
C ALA A 729 -7.81 9.70 28.55
N GLY A 730 -6.94 9.44 27.57
CA GLY A 730 -6.59 8.12 27.04
C GLY A 730 -7.61 7.52 26.07
N VAL A 731 -8.55 8.33 25.56
CA VAL A 731 -9.56 7.90 24.57
C VAL A 731 -9.01 8.15 23.17
N PRO A 732 -8.90 7.12 22.31
CA PRO A 732 -8.50 7.30 20.91
C PRO A 732 -9.42 8.27 20.18
N ALA A 733 -8.85 9.35 19.68
CA ALA A 733 -9.54 10.34 18.88
C ALA A 733 -8.57 11.02 17.90
N SER A 734 -9.10 11.59 16.82
CA SER A 734 -8.35 12.44 15.91
C SER A 734 -9.28 13.41 15.19
N PRO A 735 -8.87 14.65 14.90
CA PRO A 735 -9.53 15.46 13.90
C PRO A 735 -9.57 14.68 12.56
N VAL A 736 -10.59 14.91 11.76
CA VAL A 736 -10.57 14.49 10.35
C VAL A 736 -9.75 15.53 9.59
N GLU A 737 -8.45 15.27 9.52
CA GLU A 737 -7.48 16.25 9.06
C GLU A 737 -7.56 16.48 7.55
N ARG A 738 -7.17 17.69 7.16
CA ARG A 738 -7.14 18.21 5.79
C ARG A 738 -5.76 18.81 5.50
N LEU A 739 -5.44 19.11 4.24
CA LEU A 739 -4.16 19.72 3.88
C LEU A 739 -3.89 21.03 4.65
N GLU A 740 -4.90 21.81 4.94
CA GLU A 740 -4.76 23.03 5.75
C GLU A 740 -4.24 22.74 7.17
N ASP A 741 -4.63 21.61 7.76
CA ASP A 741 -4.16 21.21 9.09
C ASP A 741 -2.67 20.82 9.05
N PHE A 742 -2.19 20.26 7.92
CA PHE A 742 -0.79 19.92 7.69
C PHE A 742 0.08 21.15 7.43
N PHE A 743 -0.35 22.08 6.57
CA PHE A 743 0.49 23.18 6.10
C PHE A 743 0.39 24.45 6.96
N ASP A 744 -0.80 24.85 7.37
CA ASP A 744 -1.05 26.11 8.09
C ASP A 744 -1.52 25.90 9.53
N GLY A 745 -1.89 24.67 9.89
CA GLY A 745 -2.65 24.36 11.09
C GLY A 745 -1.88 23.78 12.26
N GLN A 746 -2.53 22.89 12.94
CA GLN A 746 -2.17 22.33 14.23
C GLN A 746 -1.19 21.16 14.13
N ASP A 747 -1.25 20.38 13.05
CA ASP A 747 -0.35 19.24 12.81
C ASP A 747 0.86 19.63 11.97
N ARG A 748 1.80 20.33 12.62
CA ARG A 748 3.04 20.75 11.96
C ARG A 748 4.00 19.59 11.71
N ALA A 749 3.86 18.45 12.38
CA ALA A 749 4.71 17.30 12.17
C ALA A 749 4.48 16.72 10.76
N MET A 750 3.26 16.82 10.23
CA MET A 750 2.94 16.39 8.89
C MET A 750 3.50 17.29 7.79
N ARG A 751 3.77 18.58 8.07
CA ARG A 751 4.44 19.45 7.11
C ARG A 751 5.83 18.95 6.74
N ASP A 752 6.58 18.38 7.69
CA ASP A 752 7.92 17.83 7.45
C ASP A 752 7.89 16.54 6.62
N ASN A 753 6.69 16.02 6.29
CA ASN A 753 6.50 14.91 5.38
C ASN A 753 6.60 15.33 3.89
N TYR A 754 6.71 16.62 3.62
CA TYR A 754 6.81 17.17 2.29
C TYR A 754 8.13 17.89 2.09
N ASN A 755 8.77 17.63 0.95
CA ASN A 755 10.04 18.25 0.60
C ASN A 755 9.84 19.22 -0.59
N PRO A 756 10.18 20.52 -0.44
CA PRO A 756 10.09 21.45 -1.55
C PRO A 756 11.16 21.13 -2.61
N ALA A 757 10.75 21.14 -3.88
CA ALA A 757 11.63 20.95 -5.02
C ALA A 757 11.26 21.91 -6.13
N GLU A 758 12.23 22.35 -6.94
CA GLU A 758 12.02 23.25 -8.06
C GLU A 758 12.20 22.53 -9.40
N SER A 759 11.28 22.75 -10.32
CA SER A 759 11.42 22.34 -11.71
C SER A 759 12.33 23.27 -12.48
N PRO A 760 13.08 22.78 -13.48
CA PRO A 760 13.74 23.66 -14.46
C PRO A 760 12.80 24.63 -15.19
N GLU A 761 11.51 24.36 -15.22
CA GLU A 761 10.46 25.22 -15.79
C GLU A 761 9.91 26.27 -14.81
N GLY A 762 10.50 26.38 -13.61
CA GLY A 762 10.15 27.42 -12.64
C GLY A 762 8.93 27.10 -11.76
N CYS A 763 8.43 25.85 -11.75
CA CYS A 763 7.40 25.41 -10.82
C CYS A 763 8.02 24.88 -9.52
N THR A 764 7.42 25.24 -8.38
CA THR A 764 7.75 24.68 -7.08
C THR A 764 6.80 23.50 -6.78
N PHE A 765 7.36 22.37 -6.34
CA PHE A 765 6.63 21.19 -5.90
C PHE A 765 6.77 20.99 -4.40
N GLN A 766 5.79 20.32 -3.82
CA GLN A 766 5.87 19.71 -2.50
C GLN A 766 5.84 18.19 -2.68
N ILE A 767 7.01 17.58 -2.70
CA ILE A 767 7.14 16.13 -2.94
C ILE A 767 6.91 15.41 -1.62
N GLN A 768 5.90 14.55 -1.59
CA GLN A 768 5.65 13.75 -0.40
C GLN A 768 6.73 12.68 -0.25
N GLN A 769 7.26 12.57 0.97
CA GLN A 769 8.28 11.60 1.33
C GLN A 769 7.65 10.28 1.75
N GLU A 770 8.44 9.22 1.74
CA GLU A 770 8.02 7.93 2.29
C GLU A 770 7.73 8.03 3.78
N PRO A 771 6.82 7.18 4.30
CA PRO A 771 6.47 7.15 5.72
C PRO A 771 7.56 6.51 6.60
N VAL A 772 8.82 6.61 6.19
CA VAL A 772 9.95 5.87 6.77
C VAL A 772 11.03 6.84 7.22
N LEU A 773 11.48 6.70 8.47
CA LEU A 773 12.60 7.43 9.04
C LEU A 773 13.77 6.47 9.25
N TRP A 774 14.95 6.83 8.74
CA TRP A 774 16.21 6.15 8.92
C TRP A 774 16.99 6.84 10.05
N ASP A 775 17.17 6.16 11.18
CA ASP A 775 17.81 6.75 12.37
C ASP A 775 17.24 8.10 12.77
N GLY A 776 15.93 8.27 12.57
CA GLY A 776 15.21 9.50 12.86
C GLY A 776 15.19 10.56 11.75
N GLU A 777 15.90 10.30 10.64
CA GLU A 777 16.00 11.22 9.49
C GLU A 777 15.26 10.65 8.27
N ARG A 778 14.80 11.51 7.37
CA ARG A 778 14.21 11.10 6.09
C ARG A 778 15.26 10.98 5.01
N LEU A 779 15.08 10.01 4.13
CA LEU A 779 15.79 10.03 2.86
C LEU A 779 15.26 11.21 2.02
N PRO A 780 16.14 12.05 1.43
CA PRO A 780 15.71 13.23 0.71
C PRO A 780 14.93 12.85 -0.55
N ALA A 781 13.69 13.30 -0.63
CA ALA A 781 12.91 13.21 -1.85
C ALA A 781 13.44 14.18 -2.91
N VAL A 782 13.51 13.73 -4.14
CA VAL A 782 14.03 14.47 -5.29
C VAL A 782 12.91 14.65 -6.31
N ARG A 783 12.92 15.75 -7.07
CA ARG A 783 11.94 15.95 -8.15
C ARG A 783 11.98 14.85 -9.20
N ALA A 784 10.90 14.67 -9.91
CA ALA A 784 10.88 13.83 -11.10
C ALA A 784 11.71 14.49 -12.25
N PRO A 785 12.20 13.69 -13.20
CA PRO A 785 12.89 14.20 -14.36
C PRO A 785 11.91 14.91 -15.31
N ILE A 786 12.38 15.96 -15.98
CA ILE A 786 11.67 16.49 -17.15
C ILE A 786 11.78 15.48 -18.30
N TRP A 787 10.93 15.67 -19.30
CA TRP A 787 10.90 14.81 -20.49
C TRP A 787 12.27 14.74 -21.18
N SER A 788 12.74 13.52 -21.46
CA SER A 788 14.01 13.23 -22.16
C SER A 788 15.29 13.74 -21.48
N GLU A 789 15.22 14.21 -20.24
CA GLU A 789 16.32 14.88 -19.53
C GLU A 789 17.64 14.10 -19.55
N HIS A 790 17.59 12.80 -19.56
CA HIS A 790 18.78 11.94 -19.39
C HIS A 790 19.04 11.04 -20.61
N THR A 791 18.30 11.22 -21.72
CA THR A 791 18.42 10.34 -22.90
C THR A 791 19.84 10.33 -23.45
N GLU A 792 20.43 11.51 -23.67
CA GLU A 792 21.79 11.63 -24.19
C GLU A 792 22.84 11.11 -23.20
N GLU A 793 22.72 11.50 -21.94
CA GLU A 793 23.62 11.00 -20.86
C GLU A 793 23.65 9.49 -20.79
N VAL A 794 22.49 8.85 -20.83
CA VAL A 794 22.37 7.40 -20.69
C VAL A 794 22.88 6.68 -21.95
N LEU A 795 22.45 7.08 -23.13
CA LEU A 795 22.84 6.39 -24.37
C LEU A 795 24.34 6.55 -24.69
N LYS A 796 24.89 7.74 -24.51
CA LYS A 796 26.31 7.95 -24.67
C LYS A 796 27.15 7.34 -23.54
N GLY A 797 26.70 7.51 -22.30
CA GLY A 797 27.46 7.08 -21.13
C GLY A 797 27.48 5.57 -20.90
N LEU A 798 26.34 4.88 -21.14
CA LEU A 798 26.26 3.43 -20.94
C LEU A 798 26.49 2.62 -22.22
N LEU A 799 25.98 3.09 -23.37
CA LEU A 799 26.08 2.35 -24.64
C LEU A 799 27.22 2.85 -25.52
N GLY A 800 27.84 3.99 -25.18
CA GLY A 800 28.96 4.55 -25.96
C GLY A 800 28.52 5.13 -27.30
N TYR A 801 27.24 5.50 -27.47
CA TYR A 801 26.73 6.05 -28.72
C TYR A 801 27.42 7.39 -29.05
N SER A 802 27.81 7.55 -30.31
CA SER A 802 28.42 8.78 -30.84
C SER A 802 27.36 9.84 -31.16
N ASP A 803 27.78 11.08 -31.43
CA ASP A 803 26.90 12.15 -31.94
C ASP A 803 26.21 11.78 -33.25
N ASP A 804 26.92 11.03 -34.12
CA ASP A 804 26.37 10.50 -35.37
C ASP A 804 25.27 9.46 -35.11
N ASP A 805 25.46 8.57 -34.11
CA ASP A 805 24.41 7.61 -33.70
C ASP A 805 23.19 8.34 -33.15
N MET A 806 23.36 9.31 -32.27
CA MET A 806 22.26 10.12 -31.76
C MET A 806 21.49 10.83 -32.86
N THR A 807 22.20 11.40 -33.82
CA THR A 807 21.60 12.04 -35.00
C THR A 807 20.82 11.06 -35.86
N ARG A 808 21.36 9.86 -36.07
CA ARG A 808 20.70 8.78 -36.83
C ARG A 808 19.45 8.31 -36.16
N LEU A 809 19.50 8.09 -34.83
CA LEU A 809 18.35 7.63 -34.04
C LEU A 809 17.23 8.69 -33.97
N ALA A 810 17.61 9.97 -33.87
CA ALA A 810 16.66 11.08 -33.93
C ALA A 810 15.95 11.16 -35.30
N ALA A 811 16.73 11.03 -36.39
CA ALA A 811 16.19 11.02 -37.76
C ALA A 811 15.27 9.81 -38.02
N ALA A 812 15.52 8.68 -37.36
CA ALA A 812 14.67 7.48 -37.44
C ALA A 812 13.40 7.59 -36.56
N GLY A 813 13.21 8.67 -35.78
CA GLY A 813 12.10 8.80 -34.84
C GLY A 813 12.20 7.86 -33.66
N THR A 814 13.42 7.44 -33.29
CA THR A 814 13.68 6.54 -32.17
C THR A 814 13.79 7.27 -30.83
N LEU A 815 14.28 8.54 -30.85
CA LEU A 815 14.49 9.35 -29.65
C LEU A 815 13.29 10.24 -29.25
N GLY A 816 12.14 10.13 -29.91
CA GLY A 816 10.94 10.92 -29.66
C GLY A 816 9.82 10.18 -28.95
#